data_3d235e33cf0a994e1c13a48dbf68b643
#
_entry.id   3d235e33cf0a994e1c13a48dbf68b643
#
_cell.length_a   1.000
_cell.length_b   1.000
_cell.length_c   1.000
_cell.angle_alpha   90.00
_cell.angle_beta   90.00
_cell.angle_gamma   90.00
#
_symmetry.space_group_name_H-M   'P 1'
#
loop_
_entity.id
_entity.type
_entity.pdbx_description
1 polymer ?
#
loop_
_entity_poly.entity_id
_entity_poly.type
_entity_poly.pdbx_seq_one_letter_code
_entity_poly.pdbx_strand_id
1 'polypeptide(L)'
;MKRIFAAALIAIASLSVADKDAYAQERIPEYIQAEKFTQDKLNTMLFSTMVDPHWFGDGKCFWYEYKTSEGNFWYVVNPAAKTKSLLFDRDEIAAQLTEIVKDPYEARHLPIRNLKAKEDGRTFTFEVTSSKDAPKDDKKKGPKKEVFYFSYDFPTQKLTHLKDKEEEPKRLGWGSVSPDKKTVIYAKDLNLYRMSYEDYQKAKKDEKDSTIVEIQLTTDGIEDFGYGIPYSMMNTDTLCNGKRRSVYGYWSPDSRHFATILTDNRAVKDLWVIDVTAKPRPTLETYKYQMPGEKEAPVEHLYLFDMQDNSRKEIKTSAFKDQTIELEARPMEQKQRGAEDVARVWQGDNDRFFLTRSSRDLYRIDVCTYTVGQDSIVPIIEERMNTYQETRPLKVLDGGKKLIQWSERDGWAHLYLYDDQGNLKNRITKGPWHVENVVKVDEKAGVIYFTANGKNADENPYYEHLYRVNLDGSGLQQLTKGNYFHEVAVDDDARFILDNYSRIDTVPMAVVLDNKGNKVMDLQESDFSQLFANGYKFPELFTVKAADGVTDLYGVMYKPFDFDSTKVYPIIDYVYPGPQVEAVYYPFTRMSVRTDRLAQAGFVVISVGQRGGHPSRSKWYHNYGYGNMRDYPLADHKYAIEQLANRHSFIDIEKVGIHGHSGGGFMSTAAICQYPDFFKVAVSCAGNHDNNIYNRWWSETHHGVKEQVSEQGDTTFVYKIATNPEIAAKLKGHLLLVHGDIDNNVHPGNTMRVVEALIRAGKRFDMLMLPKQRHAFGDMNEYFYWRLVDYFSEHLRGESEKSVDIPKR
;
A
#
# COMPACT_ATOMS: atom_id res chain seq x y z
N MET A 1 -2.02 -22.55 -75.56
CA MET A 1 -1.43 -22.98 -74.29
C MET A 1 -1.18 -21.84 -73.27
N LYS A 2 -1.08 -20.55 -73.62
CA LYS A 2 -0.85 -19.43 -72.66
C LYS A 2 -2.08 -18.89 -71.93
N ARG A 3 -3.31 -19.28 -72.33
CA ARG A 3 -4.55 -18.84 -71.71
C ARG A 3 -5.13 -19.81 -70.68
N ILE A 4 -4.66 -21.06 -70.65
CA ILE A 4 -5.13 -22.08 -69.70
C ILE A 4 -4.30 -22.04 -68.41
N PHE A 5 -3.05 -21.57 -68.49
CA PHE A 5 -2.22 -21.37 -67.27
C PHE A 5 -2.59 -20.15 -66.42
N ALA A 6 -3.20 -19.11 -66.98
CA ALA A 6 -3.63 -17.95 -66.22
C ALA A 6 -4.92 -18.18 -65.41
N ALA A 7 -5.84 -19.05 -65.89
CA ALA A 7 -7.05 -19.41 -65.16
C ALA A 7 -6.77 -20.40 -64.01
N ALA A 8 -5.80 -21.23 -64.12
CA ALA A 8 -5.40 -22.15 -63.05
C ALA A 8 -4.65 -21.45 -61.89
N LEU A 9 -3.89 -20.37 -62.19
CA LEU A 9 -3.20 -19.58 -61.15
C LEU A 9 -4.16 -18.64 -60.39
N ILE A 10 -5.20 -18.18 -61.01
CA ILE A 10 -6.25 -17.34 -60.34
C ILE A 10 -7.15 -18.25 -59.50
N ALA A 11 -7.44 -19.48 -59.87
CA ALA A 11 -8.20 -20.43 -59.06
C ALA A 11 -7.44 -20.94 -57.84
N ILE A 12 -6.10 -21.05 -57.94
CA ILE A 12 -5.25 -21.46 -56.78
C ILE A 12 -5.02 -20.26 -55.83
N ALA A 13 -4.95 -19.03 -56.35
CA ALA A 13 -4.85 -17.82 -55.52
C ALA A 13 -6.17 -17.46 -54.80
N SER A 14 -7.35 -17.81 -55.36
CA SER A 14 -8.63 -17.63 -54.71
C SER A 14 -8.99 -18.72 -53.69
N LEU A 15 -8.40 -19.92 -53.78
CA LEU A 15 -8.53 -20.99 -52.78
C LEU A 15 -7.58 -20.81 -51.58
N SER A 16 -6.48 -20.06 -51.75
CA SER A 16 -5.55 -19.80 -50.64
C SER A 16 -5.93 -18.56 -49.81
N VAL A 17 -6.92 -17.77 -50.24
CA VAL A 17 -7.43 -16.60 -49.47
C VAL A 17 -8.75 -16.94 -48.75
N ALA A 18 -9.47 -18.00 -49.15
CA ALA A 18 -10.75 -18.41 -48.57
C ALA A 18 -10.61 -19.28 -47.31
N ASP A 19 -9.39 -19.75 -46.98
CA ASP A 19 -9.18 -20.67 -45.84
C ASP A 19 -8.58 -20.00 -44.60
N LYS A 20 -8.47 -18.66 -44.58
CA LYS A 20 -8.04 -17.93 -43.38
C LYS A 20 -9.17 -17.38 -42.53
N ASP A 21 -10.40 -17.42 -43.01
CA ASP A 21 -11.57 -16.88 -42.25
C ASP A 21 -12.58 -17.95 -41.83
N ALA A 22 -12.30 -19.24 -41.97
CA ALA A 22 -13.30 -20.31 -41.80
C ALA A 22 -13.20 -21.07 -40.46
N TYR A 23 -12.35 -20.67 -39.54
CA TYR A 23 -12.44 -21.13 -38.14
C TYR A 23 -12.57 -19.91 -37.22
N ALA A 24 -13.79 -19.38 -37.16
CA ALA A 24 -14.18 -18.67 -35.97
C ALA A 24 -14.12 -19.72 -34.83
N GLN A 25 -13.00 -19.76 -34.11
CA GLN A 25 -12.85 -20.65 -32.97
C GLN A 25 -13.98 -20.38 -32.01
N GLU A 26 -14.75 -21.40 -31.66
CA GLU A 26 -15.79 -21.32 -30.65
C GLU A 26 -15.12 -20.98 -29.34
N ARG A 27 -15.29 -19.71 -28.87
CA ARG A 27 -14.69 -19.21 -27.66
C ARG A 27 -15.41 -19.80 -26.45
N ILE A 28 -14.66 -20.14 -25.44
CA ILE A 28 -15.19 -20.65 -24.17
C ILE A 28 -16.00 -19.54 -23.49
N PRO A 29 -17.31 -19.75 -23.17
CA PRO A 29 -18.18 -18.70 -22.62
C PRO A 29 -17.62 -18.05 -21.34
N GLU A 30 -16.98 -18.81 -20.47
CA GLU A 30 -16.38 -18.33 -19.22
C GLU A 30 -15.21 -17.38 -19.47
N TYR A 31 -14.41 -17.58 -20.53
CA TYR A 31 -13.37 -16.64 -20.93
C TYR A 31 -13.99 -15.32 -21.40
N ILE A 32 -15.05 -15.37 -22.20
CA ILE A 32 -15.79 -14.17 -22.62
C ILE A 32 -16.36 -13.43 -21.40
N GLN A 33 -16.87 -14.17 -20.41
CA GLN A 33 -17.40 -13.57 -19.18
C GLN A 33 -16.27 -12.88 -18.38
N ALA A 34 -15.11 -13.52 -18.20
CA ALA A 34 -13.96 -12.94 -17.53
C ALA A 34 -13.40 -11.69 -18.27
N GLU A 35 -13.47 -11.64 -19.60
CA GLU A 35 -13.08 -10.47 -20.40
C GLU A 35 -13.93 -9.24 -20.13
N LYS A 36 -15.17 -9.37 -19.66
CA LYS A 36 -16.04 -8.23 -19.32
C LYS A 36 -15.53 -7.43 -18.13
N PHE A 37 -14.68 -8.03 -17.31
CA PHE A 37 -14.18 -7.44 -16.06
C PHE A 37 -12.67 -7.17 -16.08
N THR A 38 -12.08 -6.90 -17.26
CA THR A 38 -10.72 -6.38 -17.35
C THR A 38 -10.60 -5.03 -16.65
N GLN A 39 -9.39 -4.65 -16.20
CA GLN A 39 -9.18 -3.41 -15.49
C GLN A 39 -9.72 -2.18 -16.26
N ASP A 40 -9.55 -2.14 -17.58
CA ASP A 40 -10.03 -1.01 -18.40
C ASP A 40 -11.55 -0.96 -18.44
N LYS A 41 -12.21 -2.12 -18.59
CA LYS A 41 -13.67 -2.19 -18.54
C LYS A 41 -14.22 -1.87 -17.15
N LEU A 42 -13.58 -2.34 -16.09
CA LEU A 42 -13.95 -1.97 -14.73
C LEU A 42 -13.85 -0.46 -14.48
N ASN A 43 -12.89 0.22 -15.09
CA ASN A 43 -12.77 1.67 -14.98
C ASN A 43 -13.97 2.43 -15.58
N THR A 44 -14.74 1.79 -16.45
CA THR A 44 -15.98 2.34 -17.05
C THR A 44 -17.25 1.93 -16.30
N MET A 45 -17.17 0.99 -15.36
CA MET A 45 -18.31 0.42 -14.64
C MET A 45 -18.28 0.71 -13.13
N LEU A 46 -17.09 0.90 -12.56
CA LEU A 46 -16.89 1.15 -11.15
C LEU A 46 -16.35 2.57 -10.96
N PHE A 47 -17.15 3.40 -10.34
CA PHE A 47 -16.88 4.81 -10.12
C PHE A 47 -16.32 5.10 -8.72
N SER A 48 -16.67 6.24 -8.09
CA SER A 48 -16.23 6.55 -6.74
C SER A 48 -16.92 5.63 -5.72
N THR A 49 -16.10 5.07 -4.82
CA THR A 49 -16.57 4.18 -3.73
C THR A 49 -16.42 4.81 -2.36
N MET A 50 -15.82 6.01 -2.29
CA MET A 50 -15.65 6.75 -1.04
C MET A 50 -15.64 8.26 -1.30
N VAL A 51 -15.91 9.04 -0.29
CA VAL A 51 -15.77 10.49 -0.27
C VAL A 51 -14.41 10.85 0.35
N ASP A 52 -13.58 11.62 -0.37
CA ASP A 52 -12.34 12.21 0.16
C ASP A 52 -12.55 13.72 0.39
N PRO A 53 -12.67 14.18 1.66
CA PRO A 53 -13.02 15.53 1.96
C PRO A 53 -11.82 16.47 1.85
N HIS A 54 -12.00 17.59 1.14
CA HIS A 54 -11.05 18.70 1.10
C HIS A 54 -11.61 19.86 1.93
N TRP A 55 -11.16 20.00 3.16
CA TRP A 55 -11.63 21.04 4.08
C TRP A 55 -11.13 22.44 3.65
N PHE A 56 -12.00 23.45 3.80
CA PHE A 56 -11.71 24.85 3.51
C PHE A 56 -12.55 25.80 4.40
N GLY A 57 -12.35 27.11 4.28
CA GLY A 57 -13.10 28.09 5.06
C GLY A 57 -12.93 27.92 6.58
N ASP A 58 -11.70 27.86 7.05
CA ASP A 58 -11.34 27.59 8.47
C ASP A 58 -11.93 26.26 9.00
N GLY A 59 -11.99 25.24 8.13
CA GLY A 59 -12.49 23.91 8.49
C GLY A 59 -14.01 23.84 8.67
N LYS A 60 -14.77 24.85 8.23
CA LYS A 60 -16.24 24.87 8.36
C LYS A 60 -16.96 24.09 7.27
N CYS A 61 -16.36 24.01 6.09
CA CYS A 61 -16.89 23.33 4.92
C CYS A 61 -15.84 22.40 4.35
N PHE A 62 -16.30 21.43 3.58
CA PHE A 62 -15.42 20.65 2.71
C PHE A 62 -16.04 20.51 1.33
N TRP A 63 -15.20 20.34 0.31
CA TRP A 63 -15.63 19.92 -1.01
C TRP A 63 -15.05 18.55 -1.34
N TYR A 64 -15.67 17.85 -2.30
CA TYR A 64 -15.17 16.58 -2.84
C TYR A 64 -15.64 16.36 -4.27
N GLU A 65 -14.85 15.62 -5.05
CA GLU A 65 -15.25 15.09 -6.34
C GLU A 65 -15.88 13.71 -6.16
N TYR A 66 -16.96 13.47 -6.87
CA TYR A 66 -17.64 12.16 -6.89
C TYR A 66 -18.04 11.77 -8.29
N LYS A 67 -17.57 10.61 -8.77
CA LYS A 67 -17.84 10.08 -10.10
C LYS A 67 -18.95 9.05 -10.03
N THR A 68 -19.86 9.10 -10.98
CA THR A 68 -20.97 8.16 -11.18
C THR A 68 -21.12 7.84 -12.66
N SER A 69 -22.04 6.97 -13.04
CA SER A 69 -22.45 6.73 -14.44
C SER A 69 -23.00 7.98 -15.14
N GLU A 70 -23.49 8.96 -14.35
CA GLU A 70 -23.98 10.25 -14.83
C GLU A 70 -22.87 11.29 -15.00
N GLY A 71 -21.61 10.90 -14.78
CA GLY A 71 -20.41 11.73 -14.92
C GLY A 71 -19.80 12.19 -13.60
N ASN A 72 -18.99 13.26 -13.70
CA ASN A 72 -18.28 13.82 -12.56
C ASN A 72 -19.09 14.92 -11.89
N PHE A 73 -19.13 14.88 -10.56
CA PHE A 73 -19.78 15.88 -9.73
C PHE A 73 -18.80 16.43 -8.70
N TRP A 74 -18.95 17.72 -8.40
CA TRP A 74 -18.21 18.38 -7.32
C TRP A 74 -19.21 18.95 -6.35
N TYR A 75 -19.08 18.58 -5.08
CA TYR A 75 -20.00 19.00 -4.02
C TYR A 75 -19.31 19.89 -3.01
N VAL A 76 -20.07 20.85 -2.46
CA VAL A 76 -19.70 21.61 -1.27
C VAL A 76 -20.63 21.21 -0.16
N VAL A 77 -20.06 20.90 1.00
CA VAL A 77 -20.80 20.47 2.22
C VAL A 77 -20.47 21.39 3.36
N ASN A 78 -21.50 21.87 4.04
CA ASN A 78 -21.41 22.53 5.35
C ASN A 78 -22.10 21.63 6.38
N PRO A 79 -21.36 20.87 7.19
CA PRO A 79 -21.93 19.95 8.17
C PRO A 79 -22.76 20.64 9.23
N ALA A 80 -22.35 21.84 9.70
CA ALA A 80 -23.06 22.59 10.72
C ALA A 80 -24.41 23.09 10.25
N ALA A 81 -24.49 23.51 8.99
CA ALA A 81 -25.74 23.96 8.36
C ALA A 81 -26.56 22.79 7.80
N LYS A 82 -26.02 21.58 7.78
CA LYS A 82 -26.57 20.37 7.15
C LYS A 82 -26.92 20.57 5.67
N THR A 83 -26.05 21.27 4.93
CA THR A 83 -26.25 21.55 3.52
C THR A 83 -25.23 20.82 2.66
N LYS A 84 -25.70 20.29 1.52
CA LYS A 84 -24.92 19.75 0.45
C LYS A 84 -25.44 20.34 -0.85
N SER A 85 -24.57 20.96 -1.62
CA SER A 85 -24.91 21.56 -2.92
C SER A 85 -23.83 21.22 -3.94
N LEU A 86 -24.19 21.32 -5.23
CA LEU A 86 -23.17 21.27 -6.27
C LEU A 86 -22.26 22.49 -6.16
N LEU A 87 -20.96 22.30 -6.37
CA LEU A 87 -19.99 23.39 -6.44
C LEU A 87 -20.32 24.34 -7.60
N PHE A 88 -20.75 23.76 -8.74
CA PHE A 88 -21.19 24.53 -9.92
C PHE A 88 -22.19 23.69 -10.74
N ASP A 89 -23.04 24.40 -11.47
CA ASP A 89 -23.89 23.80 -12.52
C ASP A 89 -22.99 23.32 -13.66
N ARG A 90 -23.03 22.02 -13.96
CA ARG A 90 -22.19 21.39 -14.97
C ARG A 90 -22.50 21.85 -16.39
N ASP A 91 -23.79 22.04 -16.73
CA ASP A 91 -24.22 22.47 -18.05
C ASP A 91 -23.80 23.92 -18.32
N GLU A 92 -23.97 24.78 -17.33
CA GLU A 92 -23.55 26.18 -17.44
C GLU A 92 -22.02 26.30 -17.53
N ILE A 93 -21.26 25.56 -16.71
CA ILE A 93 -19.80 25.55 -16.78
C ILE A 93 -19.31 25.00 -18.13
N ALA A 94 -19.92 23.90 -18.62
CA ALA A 94 -19.57 23.34 -19.94
C ALA A 94 -19.77 24.37 -21.06
N ALA A 95 -20.89 25.10 -21.04
CA ALA A 95 -21.18 26.15 -22.01
C ALA A 95 -20.16 27.30 -21.95
N GLN A 96 -19.87 27.81 -20.74
CA GLN A 96 -18.89 28.89 -20.52
C GLN A 96 -17.48 28.46 -20.94
N LEU A 97 -17.05 27.25 -20.58
CA LEU A 97 -15.76 26.70 -20.98
C LEU A 97 -15.67 26.54 -22.49
N THR A 98 -16.71 26.03 -23.13
CA THR A 98 -16.78 25.88 -24.60
C THR A 98 -16.64 27.24 -25.30
N GLU A 99 -17.31 28.26 -24.79
CA GLU A 99 -17.22 29.60 -25.34
C GLU A 99 -15.82 30.21 -25.18
N ILE A 100 -15.20 30.06 -24.02
CA ILE A 100 -13.88 30.65 -23.73
C ILE A 100 -12.76 29.90 -24.44
N VAL A 101 -12.74 28.59 -24.34
CA VAL A 101 -11.64 27.73 -24.86
C VAL A 101 -11.78 27.49 -26.36
N LYS A 102 -13.01 27.67 -26.91
CA LYS A 102 -13.34 27.33 -28.30
C LYS A 102 -13.09 25.85 -28.62
N ASP A 103 -13.40 24.98 -27.67
CA ASP A 103 -13.34 23.54 -27.73
C ASP A 103 -14.60 22.97 -27.08
N PRO A 104 -15.33 22.02 -27.71
CA PRO A 104 -16.58 21.53 -27.14
C PRO A 104 -16.34 20.68 -25.87
N TYR A 105 -17.06 21.01 -24.80
CA TYR A 105 -17.05 20.26 -23.55
C TYR A 105 -18.41 19.68 -23.23
N GLU A 106 -18.39 18.40 -22.85
CA GLU A 106 -19.58 17.72 -22.37
C GLU A 106 -19.72 17.89 -20.84
N ALA A 107 -20.90 18.28 -20.40
CA ALA A 107 -21.19 18.54 -18.98
C ALA A 107 -20.95 17.34 -18.04
N ARG A 108 -21.12 16.12 -18.54
CA ARG A 108 -20.90 14.89 -17.76
C ARG A 108 -19.43 14.60 -17.50
N HIS A 109 -18.54 14.96 -18.45
CA HIS A 109 -17.12 14.61 -18.42
C HIS A 109 -16.23 15.85 -18.53
N LEU A 110 -16.53 16.86 -17.71
CA LEU A 110 -15.72 18.08 -17.65
C LEU A 110 -14.26 17.73 -17.30
N PRO A 111 -13.27 18.14 -18.12
CA PRO A 111 -11.86 17.83 -17.89
C PRO A 111 -11.23 18.77 -16.87
N ILE A 112 -11.94 18.99 -15.75
CA ILE A 112 -11.47 19.81 -14.63
C ILE A 112 -10.36 19.06 -13.91
N ARG A 113 -9.23 19.71 -13.69
CA ARG A 113 -8.07 19.18 -12.96
C ARG A 113 -7.57 20.19 -11.95
N ASN A 114 -6.85 19.70 -10.95
CA ASN A 114 -6.21 20.54 -9.93
C ASN A 114 -7.18 21.54 -9.29
N LEU A 115 -8.42 21.11 -9.04
CA LEU A 115 -9.42 21.92 -8.35
C LEU A 115 -8.96 22.17 -6.91
N LYS A 116 -8.92 23.45 -6.50
CA LYS A 116 -8.51 23.89 -5.18
C LYS A 116 -9.39 25.01 -4.68
N ALA A 117 -9.75 24.96 -3.40
CA ALA A 117 -10.37 26.08 -2.70
C ALA A 117 -9.27 27.05 -2.24
N LYS A 118 -9.51 28.37 -2.36
CA LYS A 118 -8.66 29.40 -1.80
C LYS A 118 -8.97 29.60 -0.30
N GLU A 119 -8.05 30.27 0.40
CA GLU A 119 -8.19 30.60 1.83
C GLU A 119 -9.39 31.46 2.14
N ASP A 120 -9.90 32.23 1.17
CA ASP A 120 -11.12 33.06 1.32
C ASP A 120 -12.41 32.26 1.56
N GLY A 121 -12.32 30.92 1.45
CA GLY A 121 -13.44 30.02 1.68
C GLY A 121 -14.59 30.11 0.67
N ARG A 122 -14.36 30.77 -0.48
CA ARG A 122 -15.38 31.01 -1.52
C ARG A 122 -14.90 30.84 -2.94
N THR A 123 -13.63 31.05 -3.20
CA THR A 123 -13.03 31.00 -4.54
C THR A 123 -12.39 29.65 -4.80
N PHE A 124 -12.64 29.08 -5.96
CA PHE A 124 -12.04 27.83 -6.43
C PHE A 124 -11.21 28.12 -7.68
N THR A 125 -10.05 27.50 -7.79
CA THR A 125 -9.22 27.55 -8.99
C THR A 125 -9.06 26.16 -9.58
N PHE A 126 -9.00 26.07 -10.92
CA PHE A 126 -8.84 24.77 -11.59
C PHE A 126 -8.25 24.95 -13.00
N GLU A 127 -7.82 23.83 -13.56
CA GLU A 127 -7.29 23.72 -14.91
C GLU A 127 -8.23 22.93 -15.80
N VAL A 128 -8.31 23.32 -17.08
CA VAL A 128 -9.05 22.61 -18.12
C VAL A 128 -8.11 22.31 -19.28
N THR A 129 -8.05 21.07 -19.72
CA THR A 129 -7.24 20.66 -20.87
C THR A 129 -8.10 20.68 -22.12
N SER A 130 -7.63 21.37 -23.17
CA SER A 130 -8.23 21.38 -24.51
C SER A 130 -7.88 20.12 -25.30
N SER A 131 -8.71 19.78 -26.30
CA SER A 131 -8.37 18.76 -27.30
C SER A 131 -7.27 19.23 -28.27
N LYS A 132 -7.03 20.56 -28.36
CA LYS A 132 -6.07 21.18 -29.25
C LYS A 132 -4.64 21.01 -28.73
N ASP A 133 -3.70 20.89 -29.65
CA ASP A 133 -2.29 20.85 -29.34
C ASP A 133 -1.77 22.25 -28.98
N ALA A 134 -1.01 22.35 -27.89
CA ALA A 134 -0.34 23.58 -27.52
C ALA A 134 0.69 23.97 -28.59
N PRO A 135 1.00 25.26 -28.75
CA PRO A 135 2.07 25.73 -29.63
C PRO A 135 3.37 24.96 -29.36
N LYS A 136 4.07 24.54 -30.42
CA LYS A 136 5.32 23.78 -30.30
C LYS A 136 6.34 24.59 -29.53
N ASP A 137 6.78 24.04 -28.43
CA ASP A 137 7.93 24.54 -27.66
C ASP A 137 9.13 23.64 -28.01
N ASP A 138 10.10 24.15 -28.72
CA ASP A 138 11.29 23.43 -29.19
C ASP A 138 12.14 22.81 -28.06
N LYS A 139 11.88 23.21 -26.81
CA LYS A 139 12.58 22.72 -25.63
C LYS A 139 11.89 21.52 -24.94
N LYS A 140 10.69 21.12 -25.39
CA LYS A 140 9.90 20.06 -24.71
C LYS A 140 9.58 18.90 -25.66
N LYS A 141 9.92 17.67 -25.28
CA LYS A 141 9.66 16.44 -26.04
C LYS A 141 8.17 16.09 -26.06
N GLY A 142 7.57 15.98 -27.27
CA GLY A 142 6.23 15.45 -27.53
C GLY A 142 5.11 16.49 -27.61
N PRO A 143 3.97 16.17 -28.28
CA PRO A 143 2.82 17.05 -28.35
C PRO A 143 2.19 17.23 -26.97
N LYS A 144 2.01 18.45 -26.53
CA LYS A 144 1.28 18.79 -25.31
C LYS A 144 -0.05 19.39 -25.68
N LYS A 145 -1.10 19.10 -24.93
CA LYS A 145 -2.39 19.75 -25.06
C LYS A 145 -2.35 21.14 -24.44
N GLU A 146 -3.13 22.05 -25.00
CA GLU A 146 -3.31 23.39 -24.42
C GLU A 146 -4.09 23.32 -23.11
N VAL A 147 -3.66 24.08 -22.11
CA VAL A 147 -4.27 24.10 -20.77
C VAL A 147 -4.71 25.52 -20.44
N PHE A 148 -5.95 25.66 -20.02
CA PHE A 148 -6.56 26.91 -19.61
C PHE A 148 -6.77 26.94 -18.10
N TYR A 149 -6.65 28.11 -17.49
CA TYR A 149 -6.75 28.31 -16.06
C TYR A 149 -7.98 29.15 -15.72
N PHE A 150 -8.67 28.75 -14.66
CA PHE A 150 -9.93 29.37 -14.28
C PHE A 150 -9.97 29.64 -12.79
N SER A 151 -10.71 30.71 -12.42
CA SER A 151 -11.16 31.01 -11.07
C SER A 151 -12.68 31.04 -11.08
N TYR A 152 -13.29 30.40 -10.06
CA TYR A 152 -14.73 30.33 -9.88
C TYR A 152 -15.11 30.82 -8.48
N ASP A 153 -15.92 31.87 -8.42
CA ASP A 153 -16.52 32.38 -7.17
C ASP A 153 -17.82 31.64 -6.88
N PHE A 154 -17.81 30.77 -5.88
CA PHE A 154 -18.92 29.89 -5.56
C PHE A 154 -20.22 30.63 -5.18
N PRO A 155 -20.22 31.68 -4.32
CA PRO A 155 -21.46 32.39 -3.99
C PRO A 155 -22.12 33.12 -5.15
N THR A 156 -21.35 33.66 -6.07
CA THR A 156 -21.86 34.42 -7.23
C THR A 156 -21.96 33.58 -8.50
N GLN A 157 -21.48 32.34 -8.48
CA GLN A 157 -21.40 31.41 -9.61
C GLN A 157 -20.66 31.97 -10.84
N LYS A 158 -19.69 32.87 -10.60
CA LYS A 158 -18.95 33.56 -11.67
C LYS A 158 -17.67 32.83 -12.01
N LEU A 159 -17.59 32.38 -13.28
CA LEU A 159 -16.35 31.85 -13.85
C LEU A 159 -15.51 32.99 -14.43
N THR A 160 -14.20 32.96 -14.22
CA THR A 160 -13.25 33.94 -14.75
C THR A 160 -12.07 33.19 -15.37
N HIS A 161 -11.77 33.46 -16.64
CA HIS A 161 -10.60 32.94 -17.31
C HIS A 161 -9.34 33.70 -16.83
N LEU A 162 -8.35 32.99 -16.36
CA LEU A 162 -7.06 33.53 -15.93
C LEU A 162 -6.10 33.45 -17.10
N LYS A 163 -5.42 34.56 -17.42
CA LYS A 163 -4.46 34.61 -18.56
C LYS A 163 -3.29 33.69 -18.37
N ASP A 164 -2.84 33.53 -17.14
CA ASP A 164 -1.71 32.68 -16.78
C ASP A 164 -2.12 31.76 -15.63
N LYS A 165 -1.41 30.64 -15.53
CA LYS A 165 -1.46 29.84 -14.31
C LYS A 165 -1.12 30.76 -13.15
N GLU A 166 -1.96 30.84 -12.12
CA GLU A 166 -1.49 31.34 -10.83
C GLU A 166 -0.25 30.51 -10.51
N GLU A 167 0.91 31.15 -10.47
CA GLU A 167 2.15 30.46 -10.14
C GLU A 167 1.99 29.91 -8.73
N GLU A 168 1.47 28.67 -8.64
CA GLU A 168 1.66 27.94 -7.42
C GLU A 168 3.15 27.75 -7.28
N PRO A 169 3.73 28.16 -6.14
CA PRO A 169 5.12 27.95 -5.92
C PRO A 169 5.39 26.45 -6.05
N LYS A 170 6.26 26.07 -6.98
CA LYS A 170 6.60 24.67 -7.27
C LYS A 170 7.15 24.04 -6.00
N ARG A 171 6.47 23.04 -5.43
CA ARG A 171 7.02 22.27 -4.32
C ARG A 171 8.18 21.42 -4.82
N LEU A 172 9.36 21.67 -4.33
CA LEU A 172 10.53 20.84 -4.57
C LEU A 172 10.57 19.76 -3.47
N GLY A 173 10.29 18.52 -3.84
CA GLY A 173 10.17 17.39 -2.89
C GLY A 173 11.45 17.07 -2.11
N TRP A 174 12.57 17.67 -2.48
CA TRP A 174 13.85 17.47 -1.82
C TRP A 174 14.15 18.44 -0.67
N GLY A 175 13.45 19.57 -0.57
CA GLY A 175 13.72 20.59 0.43
C GLY A 175 13.04 20.34 1.77
N SER A 176 13.81 20.25 2.86
CA SER A 176 13.31 20.27 4.24
C SER A 176 13.35 21.70 4.77
N VAL A 177 12.21 22.41 4.73
CA VAL A 177 12.10 23.81 5.13
C VAL A 177 12.02 23.94 6.65
N SER A 178 12.76 24.89 7.23
CA SER A 178 12.69 25.20 8.66
C SER A 178 11.35 25.85 9.07
N PRO A 179 10.89 25.69 10.31
CA PRO A 179 9.68 26.30 10.83
C PRO A 179 9.57 27.81 10.59
N ASP A 180 10.66 28.53 10.76
CA ASP A 180 10.74 29.99 10.57
C ASP A 180 10.89 30.41 9.09
N LYS A 181 10.91 29.45 8.17
CA LYS A 181 11.12 29.67 6.73
C LYS A 181 12.37 30.48 6.37
N LYS A 182 13.49 30.26 7.07
CA LYS A 182 14.76 30.90 6.72
C LYS A 182 15.77 29.95 6.12
N THR A 183 15.72 28.67 6.47
CA THR A 183 16.70 27.66 6.07
C THR A 183 16.03 26.47 5.43
N VAL A 184 16.67 25.90 4.39
CA VAL A 184 16.23 24.66 3.75
C VAL A 184 17.40 23.68 3.72
N ILE A 185 17.19 22.46 4.23
CA ILE A 185 18.16 21.37 4.24
C ILE A 185 17.82 20.36 3.15
N TYR A 186 18.85 19.79 2.52
CA TYR A 186 18.76 18.76 1.50
C TYR A 186 20.07 17.99 1.37
N ALA A 187 20.04 16.86 0.69
CA ALA A 187 21.25 16.12 0.31
C ALA A 187 21.65 16.41 -1.13
N LYS A 188 22.95 16.39 -1.40
CA LYS A 188 23.54 16.45 -2.73
C LYS A 188 24.88 15.69 -2.71
N ASP A 189 25.08 14.82 -3.71
CA ASP A 189 26.29 14.02 -3.82
C ASP A 189 26.70 13.36 -2.49
N LEU A 190 25.71 12.70 -1.84
CA LEU A 190 25.81 11.98 -0.57
C LEU A 190 26.09 12.85 0.68
N ASN A 191 26.24 14.16 0.51
CA ASN A 191 26.48 15.09 1.61
C ASN A 191 25.25 15.95 1.93
N LEU A 192 25.21 16.46 3.15
CA LEU A 192 24.17 17.35 3.62
C LEU A 192 24.53 18.80 3.28
N TYR A 193 23.55 19.53 2.79
CA TYR A 193 23.64 20.94 2.41
C TYR A 193 22.50 21.75 2.99
N ARG A 194 22.72 23.06 3.10
CA ARG A 194 21.66 24.02 3.34
C ARG A 194 21.71 25.19 2.37
N MET A 195 20.57 25.85 2.18
CA MET A 195 20.45 27.13 1.49
C MET A 195 19.47 28.04 2.24
N SER A 196 19.48 29.33 1.88
CA SER A 196 18.44 30.24 2.37
C SER A 196 17.07 29.90 1.75
N TYR A 197 16.00 30.29 2.44
CA TYR A 197 14.65 30.12 1.86
C TYR A 197 14.46 30.98 0.60
N GLU A 198 15.17 32.13 0.49
CA GLU A 198 15.19 32.96 -0.73
C GLU A 198 15.81 32.20 -1.91
N ASP A 199 16.94 31.53 -1.69
CA ASP A 199 17.58 30.69 -2.70
C ASP A 199 16.72 29.47 -3.07
N TYR A 200 16.00 28.92 -2.11
CA TYR A 200 15.02 27.89 -2.38
C TYR A 200 13.86 28.40 -3.26
N GLN A 201 13.41 29.65 -3.07
CA GLN A 201 12.42 30.27 -3.96
C GLN A 201 12.97 30.49 -5.38
N LYS A 202 14.28 30.81 -5.52
CA LYS A 202 14.95 30.84 -6.84
C LYS A 202 14.96 29.42 -7.46
N ALA A 203 15.32 28.37 -6.67
CA ALA A 203 15.33 27.01 -7.13
C ALA A 203 13.93 26.53 -7.58
N LYS A 204 12.85 27.00 -6.96
CA LYS A 204 11.48 26.71 -7.41
C LYS A 204 11.21 27.24 -8.81
N LYS A 205 11.82 28.37 -9.20
CA LYS A 205 11.69 28.92 -10.53
C LYS A 205 12.65 28.24 -11.52
N ASP A 206 13.91 28.13 -11.15
CA ASP A 206 14.94 27.44 -11.92
C ASP A 206 15.95 26.75 -10.98
N GLU A 207 15.93 25.43 -10.95
CA GLU A 207 16.86 24.63 -10.12
C GLU A 207 18.34 24.82 -10.52
N LYS A 208 18.62 25.39 -11.70
CA LYS A 208 19.96 25.62 -12.23
C LYS A 208 20.40 27.08 -12.13
N ASP A 209 19.63 27.94 -11.47
CA ASP A 209 20.01 29.35 -11.27
C ASP A 209 21.37 29.43 -10.58
N SER A 210 22.34 30.03 -11.27
CA SER A 210 23.72 30.16 -10.81
C SER A 210 23.91 31.11 -9.64
N THR A 211 22.88 31.88 -9.26
CA THR A 211 22.91 32.82 -8.11
C THR A 211 22.51 32.13 -6.79
N ILE A 212 22.09 30.86 -6.84
CA ILE A 212 21.78 30.09 -5.65
C ILE A 212 23.05 29.78 -4.87
N VAL A 213 23.06 30.15 -3.60
CA VAL A 213 24.16 29.88 -2.69
C VAL A 213 23.86 28.60 -1.88
N GLU A 214 24.71 27.61 -2.02
CA GLU A 214 24.65 26.34 -1.28
C GLU A 214 25.78 26.29 -0.24
N ILE A 215 25.45 25.98 1.00
CA ILE A 215 26.42 25.77 2.08
C ILE A 215 26.48 24.27 2.39
N GLN A 216 27.65 23.69 2.21
CA GLN A 216 27.90 22.28 2.54
C GLN A 216 28.08 22.10 4.04
N LEU A 217 27.32 21.20 4.65
CA LEU A 217 27.36 20.90 6.09
C LEU A 217 28.23 19.69 6.42
N THR A 218 28.37 18.74 5.47
CA THR A 218 29.18 17.53 5.65
C THR A 218 30.06 17.28 4.43
N THR A 219 31.22 16.61 4.64
CA THR A 219 32.18 16.27 3.59
C THR A 219 32.58 14.80 3.60
N ASP A 220 31.97 14.01 4.45
CA ASP A 220 32.28 12.60 4.72
C ASP A 220 31.33 11.62 4.02
N GLY A 221 30.38 12.12 3.23
CA GLY A 221 29.47 11.30 2.45
C GLY A 221 30.20 10.53 1.36
N ILE A 222 30.08 9.21 1.38
CA ILE A 222 30.61 8.26 0.39
C ILE A 222 29.55 7.24 0.04
N GLU A 223 29.80 6.41 -0.95
CA GLU A 223 28.91 5.31 -1.32
C GLU A 223 28.56 4.43 -0.12
N ASP A 224 27.27 4.12 0.03
CA ASP A 224 26.69 3.36 1.13
C ASP A 224 26.85 3.97 2.54
N PHE A 225 27.39 5.18 2.64
CA PHE A 225 27.48 5.98 3.85
C PHE A 225 27.27 7.45 3.51
N GLY A 226 26.01 7.89 3.44
CA GLY A 226 25.72 9.26 3.01
C GLY A 226 24.26 9.65 3.22
N TYR A 227 23.98 10.91 2.93
CA TYR A 227 22.65 11.50 3.01
C TYR A 227 21.91 11.44 1.68
N GLY A 228 20.59 11.32 1.72
CA GLY A 228 19.74 11.28 0.53
C GLY A 228 19.82 9.98 -0.26
N ILE A 229 20.35 8.92 0.36
CA ILE A 229 20.30 7.56 -0.18
C ILE A 229 18.85 7.07 -0.08
N PRO A 230 18.24 6.64 -1.21
CA PRO A 230 16.92 6.03 -1.16
C PRO A 230 16.93 4.74 -0.33
N TYR A 231 15.75 4.31 0.07
CA TYR A 231 15.58 3.06 0.79
C TYR A 231 16.30 1.89 0.10
N SER A 232 16.85 0.96 0.89
CA SER A 232 17.60 -0.23 0.44
C SER A 232 16.85 -1.01 -0.66
N MET A 233 17.54 -1.69 -1.56
CA MET A 233 17.11 -2.38 -2.77
C MET A 233 17.04 -1.49 -4.03
N MET A 234 17.63 -0.31 -4.02
CA MET A 234 17.80 0.52 -5.20
C MET A 234 19.29 0.64 -5.54
N ASN A 235 19.58 0.67 -6.85
CA ASN A 235 20.92 0.94 -7.33
C ASN A 235 21.34 2.36 -6.93
N THR A 236 22.49 2.48 -6.27
CA THR A 236 23.04 3.76 -5.77
C THR A 236 24.04 4.41 -6.73
N ASP A 237 24.45 3.73 -7.80
CA ASP A 237 25.47 4.18 -8.77
C ASP A 237 25.22 5.57 -9.39
N THR A 238 23.98 6.07 -9.34
CA THR A 238 23.56 7.35 -9.92
C THR A 238 23.36 8.45 -8.89
N LEU A 239 23.76 8.26 -7.64
CA LEU A 239 23.47 9.23 -6.58
C LEU A 239 24.38 10.46 -6.62
N CYS A 240 25.64 10.30 -7.03
CA CYS A 240 26.60 11.38 -7.22
C CYS A 240 26.46 11.99 -8.63
N ASN A 241 25.41 12.78 -8.83
CA ASN A 241 25.10 13.40 -10.12
C ASN A 241 24.72 14.89 -10.03
N GLY A 242 25.07 15.55 -8.93
CA GLY A 242 24.76 16.96 -8.65
C GLY A 242 23.30 17.28 -8.36
N LYS A 243 22.42 16.30 -8.32
CA LYS A 243 20.99 16.50 -8.04
C LYS A 243 20.73 16.64 -6.53
N ARG A 244 19.87 17.58 -6.19
CA ARG A 244 19.33 17.72 -4.83
C ARG A 244 18.33 16.60 -4.52
N ARG A 245 18.41 16.05 -3.30
CA ARG A 245 17.60 14.92 -2.81
C ARG A 245 17.05 15.22 -1.43
N SER A 246 15.92 14.58 -1.10
CA SER A 246 15.35 14.68 0.25
C SER A 246 16.24 13.97 1.29
N VAL A 247 16.16 14.47 2.51
CA VAL A 247 16.83 13.90 3.68
C VAL A 247 15.79 13.48 4.70
N TYR A 248 15.97 12.29 5.27
CA TYR A 248 15.23 11.90 6.45
C TYR A 248 15.75 12.67 7.67
N GLY A 249 14.93 13.54 8.21
CA GLY A 249 15.30 14.35 9.37
C GLY A 249 14.23 15.37 9.72
N TYR A 250 14.34 15.94 10.93
CA TYR A 250 13.33 16.79 11.51
C TYR A 250 13.95 17.98 12.22
N TRP A 251 13.28 19.12 12.10
CA TRP A 251 13.63 20.37 12.73
C TRP A 251 13.22 20.41 14.20
N SER A 252 13.96 21.16 15.02
CA SER A 252 13.43 21.67 16.29
C SER A 252 12.30 22.68 16.00
N PRO A 253 11.30 22.82 16.89
CA PRO A 253 10.22 23.78 16.68
C PRO A 253 10.69 25.23 16.50
N ASP A 254 11.82 25.62 17.09
CA ASP A 254 12.45 26.94 16.99
C ASP A 254 13.37 27.10 15.78
N SER A 255 13.51 26.12 14.92
CA SER A 255 14.36 26.14 13.71
C SER A 255 15.87 26.11 13.94
N ARG A 256 16.32 25.98 15.18
CA ARG A 256 17.76 26.01 15.52
C ARG A 256 18.45 24.69 15.18
N HIS A 257 17.82 23.58 15.49
CA HIS A 257 18.44 22.26 15.34
C HIS A 257 17.76 21.42 14.25
N PHE A 258 18.54 20.52 13.66
CA PHE A 258 18.03 19.50 12.73
C PHE A 258 18.59 18.13 13.12
N ALA A 259 17.70 17.19 13.50
CA ALA A 259 18.06 15.81 13.82
C ALA A 259 17.84 14.92 12.60
N THR A 260 18.80 14.05 12.30
CA THR A 260 18.75 13.14 11.15
C THR A 260 19.42 11.80 11.49
N ILE A 261 18.97 10.74 10.82
CA ILE A 261 19.57 9.42 10.89
C ILE A 261 20.30 9.15 9.58
N LEU A 262 21.56 8.77 9.67
CA LEU A 262 22.36 8.25 8.58
C LEU A 262 22.53 6.75 8.76
N THR A 263 22.23 5.99 7.70
CA THR A 263 22.41 4.54 7.71
C THR A 263 23.71 4.17 7.02
N ASP A 264 24.59 3.47 7.72
CA ASP A 264 25.83 2.91 7.20
C ASP A 264 25.58 1.50 6.65
N ASN A 265 25.59 1.38 5.33
CA ASN A 265 25.41 0.11 4.63
C ASN A 265 26.71 -0.47 4.07
N ARG A 266 27.90 0.12 4.36
CA ARG A 266 29.17 -0.28 3.75
C ARG A 266 29.52 -1.75 4.01
N ALA A 267 29.13 -2.29 5.16
CA ALA A 267 29.35 -3.68 5.50
C ALA A 267 28.32 -4.64 4.89
N VAL A 268 27.16 -4.14 4.47
CA VAL A 268 26.08 -4.97 3.90
C VAL A 268 26.50 -5.50 2.55
N LYS A 269 26.27 -6.80 2.30
CA LYS A 269 26.63 -7.46 1.05
C LYS A 269 25.73 -7.05 -0.10
N ASP A 270 26.27 -7.14 -1.30
CA ASP A 270 25.58 -6.88 -2.56
C ASP A 270 24.77 -8.09 -3.01
N LEU A 271 23.64 -7.80 -3.61
CA LEU A 271 22.88 -8.72 -4.46
C LEU A 271 22.67 -8.05 -5.82
N TRP A 272 22.34 -8.81 -6.83
CA TRP A 272 22.22 -8.29 -8.20
C TRP A 272 21.17 -9.01 -9.01
N VAL A 273 20.57 -8.30 -9.97
CA VAL A 273 19.72 -8.84 -11.02
C VAL A 273 20.30 -8.45 -12.39
N ILE A 274 19.97 -9.22 -13.42
CA ILE A 274 20.46 -8.98 -14.77
C ILE A 274 19.26 -8.75 -15.69
N ASP A 275 19.13 -7.55 -16.27
CA ASP A 275 18.23 -7.34 -17.42
C ASP A 275 18.88 -7.98 -18.67
N VAL A 276 18.48 -9.22 -18.94
CA VAL A 276 19.02 -10.02 -20.07
C VAL A 276 18.56 -9.48 -21.43
N THR A 277 17.53 -8.65 -21.45
CA THR A 277 16.92 -8.09 -22.68
C THR A 277 17.34 -6.64 -22.95
N ALA A 278 18.15 -6.04 -22.10
CA ALA A 278 18.68 -4.68 -22.30
C ALA A 278 19.50 -4.58 -23.60
N LYS A 279 19.45 -3.41 -24.23
CA LYS A 279 20.19 -3.14 -25.48
C LYS A 279 21.23 -2.05 -25.23
N PRO A 280 22.40 -2.14 -25.86
CA PRO A 280 22.86 -3.12 -26.86
C PRO A 280 23.33 -4.48 -26.29
N ARG A 281 23.37 -4.61 -24.98
CA ARG A 281 23.75 -5.85 -24.27
C ARG A 281 23.07 -5.94 -22.90
N PRO A 282 23.03 -7.13 -22.27
CA PRO A 282 22.54 -7.28 -20.90
C PRO A 282 23.21 -6.31 -19.92
N THR A 283 22.45 -5.82 -18.94
CA THR A 283 22.93 -4.92 -17.88
C THR A 283 22.78 -5.55 -16.52
N LEU A 284 23.75 -5.28 -15.66
CA LEU A 284 23.76 -5.70 -14.26
C LEU A 284 23.20 -4.55 -13.41
N GLU A 285 22.29 -4.85 -12.49
CA GLU A 285 21.85 -3.96 -11.43
C GLU A 285 22.31 -4.53 -10.09
N THR A 286 23.14 -3.81 -9.37
CA THR A 286 23.69 -4.18 -8.06
C THR A 286 23.04 -3.33 -6.97
N TYR A 287 22.73 -3.93 -5.80
CA TYR A 287 22.11 -3.24 -4.67
C TYR A 287 22.45 -3.92 -3.35
N LYS A 288 22.45 -3.16 -2.25
CA LYS A 288 22.68 -3.70 -0.90
C LYS A 288 21.48 -4.52 -0.45
N TYR A 289 21.77 -5.74 0.04
CA TYR A 289 20.69 -6.65 0.42
C TYR A 289 21.15 -7.58 1.56
N GLN A 290 20.65 -7.31 2.76
CA GLN A 290 20.93 -8.16 3.90
C GLN A 290 20.00 -9.36 3.92
N MET A 291 20.59 -10.55 3.97
CA MET A 291 19.89 -11.82 4.17
C MET A 291 19.77 -12.15 5.66
N PRO A 292 18.81 -13.01 6.04
CA PRO A 292 18.65 -13.43 7.42
C PRO A 292 19.90 -14.08 8.01
N GLY A 293 20.16 -13.81 9.28
CA GLY A 293 21.30 -14.37 10.03
C GLY A 293 22.66 -13.77 9.66
N GLU A 294 22.78 -12.93 8.62
CA GLU A 294 24.06 -12.29 8.29
C GLU A 294 24.53 -11.37 9.41
N LYS A 295 25.85 -11.39 9.64
CA LYS A 295 26.50 -10.56 10.68
C LYS A 295 26.60 -9.10 10.26
N GLU A 296 26.82 -8.88 8.97
CA GLU A 296 26.94 -7.57 8.34
C GLU A 296 25.56 -6.94 8.21
N ALA A 297 25.25 -6.02 9.08
CA ALA A 297 23.96 -5.33 9.16
C ALA A 297 24.14 -3.82 8.93
N PRO A 298 23.08 -3.11 8.48
CA PRO A 298 23.05 -1.66 8.50
C PRO A 298 23.28 -1.13 9.93
N VAL A 299 24.04 -0.05 10.07
CA VAL A 299 24.24 0.66 11.32
C VAL A 299 23.66 2.06 11.23
N GLU A 300 22.81 2.42 12.15
CA GLU A 300 22.15 3.73 12.17
C GLU A 300 22.85 4.68 13.13
N HIS A 301 23.21 5.85 12.61
CA HIS A 301 23.86 6.94 13.34
C HIS A 301 22.90 8.13 13.47
N LEU A 302 22.66 8.58 14.69
CA LEU A 302 21.84 9.76 14.95
C LEU A 302 22.73 11.00 15.04
N TYR A 303 22.48 11.98 14.16
CA TYR A 303 23.18 13.25 14.17
C TYR A 303 22.26 14.41 14.49
N LEU A 304 22.76 15.36 15.29
CA LEU A 304 22.14 16.65 15.54
C LEU A 304 23.02 17.73 14.92
N PHE A 305 22.43 18.58 14.11
CA PHE A 305 23.06 19.76 13.53
C PHE A 305 22.54 21.03 14.23
N ASP A 306 23.42 21.94 14.62
CA ASP A 306 23.08 23.28 15.08
C ASP A 306 23.24 24.26 13.90
N MET A 307 22.16 24.91 13.49
CA MET A 307 22.15 25.84 12.36
C MET A 307 22.79 27.19 12.68
N GLN A 308 23.09 27.46 13.94
CA GLN A 308 23.72 28.72 14.34
C GLN A 308 25.21 28.74 13.96
N ASP A 309 25.90 27.62 14.15
CA ASP A 309 27.35 27.49 13.90
C ASP A 309 27.69 26.42 12.86
N ASN A 310 26.70 25.71 12.30
CA ASN A 310 26.82 24.58 11.41
C ASN A 310 27.55 23.36 12.01
N SER A 311 27.59 23.27 13.31
CA SER A 311 28.21 22.12 13.99
C SER A 311 27.35 20.86 13.87
N ARG A 312 28.02 19.69 13.90
CA ARG A 312 27.39 18.37 13.91
C ARG A 312 27.83 17.61 15.16
N LYS A 313 26.87 17.07 15.88
CA LYS A 313 27.12 16.15 17.01
C LYS A 313 26.50 14.80 16.72
N GLU A 314 27.27 13.71 16.88
CA GLU A 314 26.75 12.36 16.92
C GLU A 314 26.22 12.05 18.32
N ILE A 315 25.01 11.50 18.37
CA ILE A 315 24.31 11.13 19.60
C ILE A 315 24.45 9.62 19.80
N LYS A 316 24.92 9.18 20.95
CA LYS A 316 25.08 7.76 21.30
C LYS A 316 23.69 7.14 21.50
N THR A 317 23.39 6.12 20.71
CA THR A 317 22.09 5.42 20.73
C THR A 317 22.20 3.95 21.10
N SER A 318 23.40 3.38 21.14
CA SER A 318 23.66 1.95 21.26
C SER A 318 23.11 1.33 22.57
N ALA A 319 22.36 0.23 22.40
CA ALA A 319 21.96 -0.68 23.47
C ALA A 319 21.84 -2.11 22.98
N PHE A 320 21.35 -2.31 21.74
CA PHE A 320 21.16 -3.63 21.16
C PHE A 320 22.01 -3.77 19.90
N LYS A 321 22.52 -4.97 19.65
CA LYS A 321 23.24 -5.24 18.41
C LYS A 321 22.28 -5.13 17.22
N ASP A 322 22.70 -4.43 16.15
CA ASP A 322 21.95 -4.24 14.92
C ASP A 322 20.54 -3.65 15.17
N GLN A 323 20.44 -2.77 16.17
CA GLN A 323 19.21 -2.04 16.51
C GLN A 323 18.76 -1.12 15.39
N THR A 324 17.48 -0.76 15.41
CA THR A 324 16.92 0.33 14.59
C THR A 324 16.45 1.46 15.48
N ILE A 325 16.51 2.69 14.98
CA ILE A 325 16.02 3.89 15.63
C ILE A 325 15.06 4.66 14.72
N GLU A 326 14.02 5.19 15.29
CA GLU A 326 13.02 5.99 14.58
C GLU A 326 12.73 7.28 15.36
N LEU A 327 12.89 8.43 14.70
CA LEU A 327 12.57 9.72 15.30
C LEU A 327 11.07 9.97 15.28
N GLU A 328 10.51 10.32 16.43
CA GLU A 328 9.11 10.70 16.52
C GLU A 328 8.91 12.14 16.03
N ALA A 329 8.03 12.32 15.04
CA ALA A 329 7.87 13.60 14.38
C ALA A 329 6.41 13.90 13.99
N ARG A 330 6.18 15.17 13.68
CA ARG A 330 4.88 15.66 13.21
C ARG A 330 5.06 16.81 12.22
N PRO A 331 4.11 17.07 11.32
CA PRO A 331 4.05 18.33 10.62
C PRO A 331 3.74 19.46 11.59
N MET A 332 4.32 20.64 11.39
CA MET A 332 4.15 21.78 12.31
C MET A 332 2.73 22.35 12.30
N GLU A 333 2.10 22.39 11.13
CA GLU A 333 0.71 22.80 10.96
C GLU A 333 -0.05 21.75 10.17
N GLN A 334 -1.17 21.28 10.71
CA GLN A 334 -2.03 20.28 10.03
C GLN A 334 -3.10 20.92 9.13
N LYS A 335 -3.16 22.25 9.04
CA LYS A 335 -4.31 22.99 8.53
C LYS A 335 -4.65 22.81 7.06
N GLN A 336 -3.76 22.24 6.22
CA GLN A 336 -4.13 21.95 4.82
C GLN A 336 -3.32 20.76 4.28
N ARG A 337 -4.00 19.72 3.80
CA ARG A 337 -3.39 18.76 2.87
C ARG A 337 -2.91 19.55 1.63
N GLY A 338 -1.60 19.59 1.40
CA GLY A 338 -1.03 20.27 0.24
C GLY A 338 -0.53 21.68 0.48
N ALA A 339 -0.57 22.20 1.74
CA ALA A 339 0.11 23.43 2.08
C ALA A 339 1.59 23.32 1.73
N GLU A 340 2.10 24.32 1.00
CA GLU A 340 3.49 24.35 0.63
C GLU A 340 4.40 24.52 1.83
N ASP A 341 5.53 23.82 1.76
CA ASP A 341 6.64 24.02 2.69
C ASP A 341 6.26 23.90 4.19
N VAL A 342 5.38 22.97 4.52
CA VAL A 342 5.10 22.64 5.92
C VAL A 342 6.33 21.98 6.51
N ALA A 343 6.91 22.63 7.51
CA ALA A 343 8.05 22.10 8.23
C ALA A 343 7.66 20.79 8.95
N ARG A 344 8.56 19.82 8.90
CA ARG A 344 8.49 18.62 9.73
C ARG A 344 9.35 18.82 10.96
N VAL A 345 8.72 18.78 12.12
CA VAL A 345 9.38 18.95 13.38
C VAL A 345 9.36 17.68 14.21
N TRP A 346 10.37 17.47 15.03
CA TRP A 346 10.38 16.40 16.00
C TRP A 346 9.26 16.56 17.04
N GLN A 347 8.82 15.49 17.62
CA GLN A 347 7.89 15.52 18.76
C GLN A 347 8.67 15.81 20.06
N GLY A 348 8.25 16.83 20.80
CA GLY A 348 8.90 17.35 21.98
C GLY A 348 8.85 18.87 22.05
N ASP A 349 9.87 19.48 22.63
CA ASP A 349 10.09 20.92 22.68
C ASP A 349 11.34 21.33 21.88
N ASN A 350 11.85 22.55 22.08
CA ASN A 350 13.02 23.05 21.34
C ASN A 350 14.31 22.32 21.65
N ASP A 351 14.45 21.83 22.89
CA ASP A 351 15.66 21.23 23.40
C ASP A 351 15.56 19.74 23.63
N ARG A 352 14.36 19.14 23.49
CA ARG A 352 14.12 17.73 23.77
C ARG A 352 13.24 17.09 22.71
N PHE A 353 13.60 15.89 22.26
CA PHE A 353 12.79 15.07 21.37
C PHE A 353 12.71 13.61 21.80
N PHE A 354 11.75 12.89 21.22
CA PHE A 354 11.49 11.47 21.47
C PHE A 354 11.84 10.64 20.23
N LEU A 355 12.26 9.41 20.49
CA LEU A 355 12.56 8.42 19.47
C LEU A 355 12.29 7.02 20.00
N THR A 356 12.04 6.08 19.08
CA THR A 356 11.90 4.66 19.40
C THR A 356 13.16 3.91 18.98
N ARG A 357 13.64 2.99 19.82
CA ARG A 357 14.75 2.08 19.55
C ARG A 357 14.27 0.65 19.66
N SER A 358 14.54 -0.18 18.66
CA SER A 358 14.09 -1.57 18.60
C SER A 358 15.27 -2.51 18.40
N SER A 359 15.29 -3.65 19.12
CA SER A 359 16.25 -4.73 18.88
C SER A 359 15.97 -5.44 17.57
N ARG A 360 16.99 -6.11 17.00
CA ARG A 360 16.88 -6.82 15.71
C ARG A 360 15.79 -7.90 15.73
N ASP A 361 15.55 -8.57 16.85
CA ASP A 361 14.52 -9.56 17.04
C ASP A 361 13.14 -8.97 17.38
N LEU A 362 13.03 -7.66 17.57
CA LEU A 362 11.83 -6.94 17.99
C LEU A 362 11.24 -7.40 19.33
N TYR A 363 12.05 -8.03 20.19
CA TYR A 363 11.61 -8.44 21.54
C TYR A 363 11.76 -7.30 22.55
N ARG A 364 12.62 -6.32 22.23
CA ARG A 364 12.93 -5.18 23.09
C ARG A 364 12.69 -3.89 22.32
N ILE A 365 11.78 -3.08 22.85
CA ILE A 365 11.45 -1.77 22.29
C ILE A 365 11.58 -0.75 23.40
N ASP A 366 12.40 0.28 23.18
CA ASP A 366 12.57 1.40 24.09
C ASP A 366 11.99 2.66 23.46
N VAL A 367 11.13 3.36 24.18
CA VAL A 367 10.86 4.78 23.92
C VAL A 367 11.93 5.56 24.66
N CYS A 368 12.67 6.36 23.92
CA CYS A 368 13.79 7.14 24.43
C CYS A 368 13.53 8.64 24.29
N THR A 369 14.20 9.42 25.12
CA THR A 369 14.27 10.88 24.97
C THR A 369 15.73 11.32 24.81
N TYR A 370 15.93 12.40 24.10
CA TYR A 370 17.21 13.09 23.99
C TYR A 370 17.02 14.56 24.35
N THR A 371 17.92 15.09 25.20
CA THR A 371 17.97 16.53 25.51
C THR A 371 19.24 17.13 24.90
N VAL A 372 19.11 18.24 24.19
CA VAL A 372 20.21 18.94 23.54
C VAL A 372 21.33 19.22 24.53
N GLY A 373 22.57 18.90 24.15
CA GLY A 373 23.76 19.01 25.01
C GLY A 373 24.17 17.71 25.68
N GLN A 374 23.29 16.72 25.81
CA GLN A 374 23.66 15.39 26.31
C GLN A 374 24.47 14.60 25.27
N ASP A 375 25.16 13.54 25.69
CA ASP A 375 25.95 12.68 24.79
C ASP A 375 25.17 11.48 24.28
N SER A 376 24.10 11.09 24.97
CA SER A 376 23.33 9.89 24.65
C SER A 376 21.84 10.09 24.87
N ILE A 377 21.04 9.25 24.22
CA ILE A 377 19.62 9.09 24.52
C ILE A 377 19.41 8.41 25.88
N VAL A 378 18.23 8.63 26.47
CA VAL A 378 17.79 8.03 27.72
C VAL A 378 16.53 7.24 27.51
N PRO A 379 16.47 5.92 27.75
CA PRO A 379 15.25 5.14 27.69
C PRO A 379 14.32 5.55 28.84
N ILE A 380 13.05 5.79 28.54
CA ILE A 380 12.01 6.18 29.50
C ILE A 380 10.88 5.15 29.59
N ILE A 381 10.61 4.40 28.51
CA ILE A 381 9.66 3.30 28.53
C ILE A 381 10.37 2.10 27.88
N GLU A 382 10.36 0.98 28.56
CA GLU A 382 10.96 -0.26 28.08
C GLU A 382 9.91 -1.35 27.92
N GLU A 383 9.71 -1.83 26.70
CA GLU A 383 8.87 -2.98 26.43
C GLU A 383 9.71 -4.21 26.17
N ARG A 384 9.34 -5.31 26.80
CA ARG A 384 10.03 -6.60 26.72
C ARG A 384 9.02 -7.72 26.56
N MET A 385 9.17 -8.50 25.47
CA MET A 385 8.36 -9.69 25.22
C MET A 385 9.27 -10.84 24.82
N ASN A 386 8.73 -12.06 24.80
CA ASN A 386 9.40 -13.27 24.35
C ASN A 386 9.09 -13.61 22.87
N THR A 387 8.52 -12.69 22.14
CA THR A 387 8.19 -12.75 20.73
C THR A 387 8.26 -11.34 20.14
N TYR A 388 8.23 -11.22 18.82
CA TYR A 388 8.25 -9.90 18.21
C TYR A 388 7.02 -9.05 18.58
N GLN A 389 7.21 -7.75 18.60
CA GLN A 389 6.20 -6.76 18.92
C GLN A 389 5.96 -5.84 17.74
N GLU A 390 4.68 -5.52 17.52
CA GLU A 390 4.28 -4.43 16.65
C GLU A 390 4.49 -3.08 17.35
N THR A 391 4.69 -2.03 16.57
CA THR A 391 4.78 -0.65 17.05
C THR A 391 3.83 0.27 16.30
N ARG A 392 3.44 1.36 16.95
CA ARG A 392 2.75 2.49 16.31
C ARG A 392 3.42 3.79 16.75
N PRO A 393 3.37 4.85 15.94
CA PRO A 393 3.97 6.13 16.29
C PRO A 393 3.50 6.66 17.65
N LEU A 394 4.44 7.10 18.46
CA LEU A 394 4.17 7.71 19.76
C LEU A 394 3.35 8.99 19.60
N LYS A 395 2.35 9.20 20.45
CA LYS A 395 1.61 10.47 20.49
C LYS A 395 2.13 11.28 21.67
N VAL A 396 2.78 12.40 21.35
CA VAL A 396 3.36 13.32 22.34
C VAL A 396 2.41 14.50 22.50
N LEU A 397 1.97 14.75 23.73
CA LEU A 397 0.97 15.75 24.10
C LEU A 397 1.55 16.76 25.08
N ASP A 398 0.84 17.88 25.24
CA ASP A 398 1.13 18.92 26.26
C ASP A 398 2.61 19.37 26.22
N GLY A 399 3.10 19.66 24.98
CA GLY A 399 4.50 20.09 24.80
C GLY A 399 5.54 19.08 25.24
N GLY A 400 5.24 17.79 25.23
CA GLY A 400 6.16 16.73 25.62
C GLY A 400 5.97 16.19 27.04
N LYS A 401 4.96 16.64 27.80
CA LYS A 401 4.74 16.22 29.19
C LYS A 401 3.91 14.95 29.33
N LYS A 402 3.18 14.56 28.30
CA LYS A 402 2.35 13.36 28.28
C LYS A 402 2.60 12.55 27.02
N LEU A 403 2.64 11.24 27.16
CA LEU A 403 2.90 10.31 26.07
C LEU A 403 1.77 9.28 26.02
N ILE A 404 1.22 9.04 24.84
CA ILE A 404 0.33 7.90 24.59
C ILE A 404 1.09 6.88 23.78
N GLN A 405 1.31 5.71 24.37
CA GLN A 405 1.91 4.57 23.72
C GLN A 405 0.88 3.52 23.39
N TRP A 406 0.95 2.99 22.18
CA TRP A 406 0.26 1.80 21.74
C TRP A 406 1.11 0.57 22.08
N SER A 407 0.53 -0.47 22.65
CA SER A 407 1.26 -1.65 23.08
C SER A 407 0.40 -2.91 23.11
N GLU A 408 1.00 -4.04 22.76
CA GLU A 408 0.40 -5.39 22.80
C GLU A 408 0.72 -6.17 24.09
N ARG A 409 1.29 -5.53 25.11
CA ARG A 409 1.82 -6.17 26.34
C ARG A 409 0.82 -7.06 27.09
N ASP A 410 -0.47 -6.84 26.91
CA ASP A 410 -1.53 -7.60 27.56
C ASP A 410 -2.15 -8.69 26.65
N GLY A 411 -1.50 -9.01 25.51
CA GLY A 411 -2.02 -9.98 24.53
C GLY A 411 -3.04 -9.39 23.56
N TRP A 412 -3.38 -8.11 23.73
CA TRP A 412 -4.20 -7.29 22.84
C TRP A 412 -3.60 -5.89 22.75
N ALA A 413 -3.81 -5.21 21.64
CA ALA A 413 -3.30 -3.86 21.44
C ALA A 413 -4.16 -2.83 22.14
N HIS A 414 -3.53 -2.01 22.98
CA HIS A 414 -4.18 -0.98 23.77
C HIS A 414 -3.33 0.29 23.89
N LEU A 415 -3.98 1.36 24.38
CA LEU A 415 -3.35 2.66 24.62
C LEU A 415 -3.02 2.83 26.12
N TYR A 416 -1.83 3.36 26.37
CA TYR A 416 -1.30 3.61 27.71
C TYR A 416 -0.82 5.05 27.80
N LEU A 417 -1.18 5.74 28.90
CA LEU A 417 -0.77 7.12 29.18
C LEU A 417 0.42 7.13 30.14
N TYR A 418 1.46 7.84 29.75
CA TYR A 418 2.67 8.07 30.55
C TYR A 418 2.92 9.55 30.75
N ASP A 419 3.71 9.90 31.78
CA ASP A 419 4.38 11.18 31.84
C ASP A 419 5.70 11.16 31.05
N ASP A 420 6.36 12.31 31.00
CA ASP A 420 7.60 12.50 30.26
C ASP A 420 8.86 11.86 30.92
N GLN A 421 8.70 11.29 32.09
CA GLN A 421 9.71 10.48 32.76
C GLN A 421 9.48 8.97 32.56
N GLY A 422 8.45 8.60 31.80
CA GLY A 422 8.09 7.20 31.54
C GLY A 422 7.31 6.54 32.68
N ASN A 423 6.76 7.29 33.62
CA ASN A 423 5.89 6.73 34.63
C ASN A 423 4.49 6.50 34.06
N LEU A 424 4.01 5.26 34.11
CA LEU A 424 2.65 4.91 33.71
C LEU A 424 1.63 5.61 34.58
N LYS A 425 0.77 6.43 33.97
CA LYS A 425 -0.36 7.09 34.66
C LYS A 425 -1.58 6.20 34.72
N ASN A 426 -2.01 5.70 33.56
CA ASN A 426 -3.11 4.75 33.47
C ASN A 426 -3.13 4.02 32.11
N ARG A 427 -3.82 2.90 32.12
CA ARG A 427 -4.22 2.22 30.89
C ARG A 427 -5.51 2.87 30.37
N ILE A 428 -5.48 3.41 29.13
CA ILE A 428 -6.60 4.16 28.54
C ILE A 428 -7.67 3.20 28.02
N THR A 429 -7.26 2.15 27.33
CA THR A 429 -8.17 1.13 26.77
C THR A 429 -7.85 -0.26 27.30
N LYS A 430 -8.83 -1.16 27.37
CA LYS A 430 -8.66 -2.53 27.88
C LYS A 430 -9.73 -3.48 27.34
N GLY A 431 -9.43 -4.76 27.28
CA GLY A 431 -10.39 -5.80 26.92
C GLY A 431 -9.86 -6.77 25.84
N PRO A 432 -10.62 -7.79 25.46
CA PRO A 432 -10.23 -8.74 24.42
C PRO A 432 -10.56 -8.21 23.01
N TRP A 433 -9.96 -7.08 22.65
CA TRP A 433 -10.14 -6.40 21.37
C TRP A 433 -8.92 -5.53 21.05
N HIS A 434 -8.77 -5.14 19.78
CA HIS A 434 -7.57 -4.50 19.24
C HIS A 434 -7.81 -3.02 18.93
N VAL A 435 -6.96 -2.14 19.44
CA VAL A 435 -6.85 -0.74 18.98
C VAL A 435 -5.97 -0.72 17.75
N GLU A 436 -6.49 -0.24 16.62
CA GLU A 436 -5.72 -0.15 15.37
C GLU A 436 -4.88 1.13 15.32
N ASN A 437 -5.53 2.30 15.32
CA ASN A 437 -4.83 3.58 15.18
C ASN A 437 -5.47 4.69 16.02
N VAL A 438 -4.65 5.61 16.52
CA VAL A 438 -5.13 6.89 17.05
C VAL A 438 -5.34 7.84 15.88
N VAL A 439 -6.60 8.15 15.60
CA VAL A 439 -7.00 9.05 14.50
C VAL A 439 -6.75 10.51 14.87
N LYS A 440 -7.14 10.90 16.11
CA LYS A 440 -7.01 12.27 16.60
C LYS A 440 -6.97 12.32 18.12
N VAL A 441 -6.25 13.31 18.66
CA VAL A 441 -6.32 13.68 20.06
C VAL A 441 -6.79 15.13 20.15
N ASP A 442 -7.90 15.34 20.82
CA ASP A 442 -8.32 16.67 21.25
C ASP A 442 -7.72 16.93 22.64
N GLU A 443 -6.54 17.57 22.64
CA GLU A 443 -5.81 17.85 23.88
C GLU A 443 -6.58 18.79 24.83
N LYS A 444 -7.37 19.74 24.29
CA LYS A 444 -8.16 20.70 25.08
C LYS A 444 -9.31 20.00 25.81
N ALA A 445 -9.98 19.07 25.14
CA ALA A 445 -11.06 18.30 25.74
C ALA A 445 -10.54 17.07 26.51
N GLY A 446 -9.28 16.69 26.34
CA GLY A 446 -8.70 15.48 26.93
C GLY A 446 -9.31 14.19 26.34
N VAL A 447 -9.66 14.20 25.04
CA VAL A 447 -10.36 13.10 24.36
C VAL A 447 -9.51 12.53 23.22
N ILE A 448 -9.46 11.23 23.11
CA ILE A 448 -8.82 10.48 22.02
C ILE A 448 -9.92 9.91 21.12
N TYR A 449 -9.75 10.08 19.80
CA TYR A 449 -10.50 9.39 18.75
C TYR A 449 -9.59 8.33 18.14
N PHE A 450 -10.03 7.09 18.10
CA PHE A 450 -9.22 5.97 17.63
C PHE A 450 -10.07 4.92 16.92
N THR A 451 -9.47 4.19 16.00
CA THR A 451 -10.10 3.00 15.38
C THR A 451 -9.75 1.75 16.16
N ALA A 452 -10.69 0.84 16.22
CA ALA A 452 -10.53 -0.45 16.88
C ALA A 452 -11.47 -1.49 16.27
N ASN A 453 -11.12 -2.75 16.42
CA ASN A 453 -11.87 -3.87 15.90
C ASN A 453 -11.97 -5.02 16.92
N GLY A 454 -12.89 -5.95 16.67
CA GLY A 454 -13.10 -7.14 17.50
C GLY A 454 -13.77 -6.89 18.87
N LYS A 455 -14.28 -5.66 19.13
CA LYS A 455 -14.96 -5.36 20.41
C LYS A 455 -16.40 -5.87 20.45
N ASN A 456 -17.10 -5.90 19.33
CA ASN A 456 -18.46 -6.38 19.21
C ASN A 456 -18.44 -7.88 18.86
N ALA A 457 -18.93 -8.73 19.74
CA ALA A 457 -18.85 -10.18 19.59
C ALA A 457 -19.71 -10.74 18.43
N ASP A 458 -20.77 -10.01 18.05
CA ASP A 458 -21.71 -10.41 17.00
C ASP A 458 -21.30 -9.91 15.60
N GLU A 459 -20.14 -9.25 15.47
CA GLU A 459 -19.64 -8.69 14.23
C GLU A 459 -18.40 -9.45 13.75
N ASN A 460 -18.06 -9.26 12.47
CA ASN A 460 -16.78 -9.71 11.97
C ASN A 460 -15.65 -9.01 12.73
N PRO A 461 -14.72 -9.72 13.38
CA PRO A 461 -13.70 -9.12 14.24
C PRO A 461 -12.69 -8.24 13.49
N TYR A 462 -12.72 -8.21 12.16
CA TYR A 462 -11.87 -7.36 11.33
C TYR A 462 -12.54 -6.05 10.91
N TYR A 463 -13.83 -5.85 11.24
CA TYR A 463 -14.47 -4.57 10.97
C TYR A 463 -14.00 -3.52 11.96
N GLU A 464 -13.45 -2.44 11.42
CA GLU A 464 -13.00 -1.31 12.21
C GLU A 464 -14.14 -0.35 12.51
N HIS A 465 -14.18 0.11 13.75
CA HIS A 465 -15.08 1.15 14.22
C HIS A 465 -14.30 2.31 14.82
N LEU A 466 -14.86 3.51 14.71
CA LEU A 466 -14.36 4.68 15.42
C LEU A 466 -14.91 4.72 16.85
N TYR A 467 -14.00 4.94 17.78
CA TYR A 467 -14.29 5.13 19.20
C TYR A 467 -13.75 6.46 19.69
N ARG A 468 -14.31 6.95 20.80
CA ARG A 468 -13.73 8.01 21.61
C ARG A 468 -13.57 7.54 23.04
N VAL A 469 -12.58 8.10 23.74
CA VAL A 469 -12.30 7.82 25.15
C VAL A 469 -11.59 9.02 25.77
N ASN A 470 -11.78 9.28 27.04
CA ASN A 470 -11.01 10.29 27.76
C ASN A 470 -9.60 9.77 28.06
N LEU A 471 -8.63 10.68 28.25
CA LEU A 471 -7.24 10.33 28.56
C LEU A 471 -7.10 9.48 29.84
N ASP A 472 -8.03 9.60 30.79
CA ASP A 472 -8.08 8.77 32.00
C ASP A 472 -8.72 7.38 31.80
N GLY A 473 -9.15 7.08 30.59
CA GLY A 473 -9.82 5.83 30.23
C GLY A 473 -11.32 5.79 30.48
N SER A 474 -11.90 6.85 31.02
CA SER A 474 -13.35 6.95 31.21
C SER A 474 -14.06 7.35 29.92
N GLY A 475 -15.38 7.17 29.85
CA GLY A 475 -16.22 7.66 28.76
C GLY A 475 -15.98 6.96 27.42
N LEU A 476 -15.52 5.71 27.40
CA LEU A 476 -15.37 4.92 26.17
C LEU A 476 -16.72 4.80 25.45
N GLN A 477 -16.77 5.27 24.23
CA GLN A 477 -17.97 5.27 23.39
C GLN A 477 -17.64 4.91 21.95
N GLN A 478 -18.39 4.00 21.33
CA GLN A 478 -18.37 3.73 19.90
C GLN A 478 -19.17 4.81 19.16
N LEU A 479 -18.61 5.36 18.10
CA LEU A 479 -19.20 6.46 17.33
C LEU A 479 -19.83 5.98 16.01
N THR A 480 -19.20 5.07 15.30
CA THR A 480 -19.74 4.43 14.09
C THR A 480 -20.63 3.24 14.47
N LYS A 481 -21.59 2.90 13.61
CA LYS A 481 -22.62 1.89 13.94
C LYS A 481 -22.86 0.95 12.77
N GLY A 482 -23.31 -0.26 13.10
CA GLY A 482 -23.63 -1.30 12.14
C GLY A 482 -22.45 -2.24 11.89
N ASN A 483 -22.77 -3.41 11.38
CA ASN A 483 -21.76 -4.45 11.08
C ASN A 483 -21.08 -4.15 9.73
N TYR A 484 -20.20 -3.14 9.72
CA TYR A 484 -19.45 -2.64 8.56
C TYR A 484 -18.01 -2.31 8.91
N PHE A 485 -17.16 -2.29 7.89
CA PHE A 485 -15.85 -1.66 7.98
C PHE A 485 -16.00 -0.16 7.75
N HIS A 486 -15.42 0.67 8.63
CA HIS A 486 -15.52 2.12 8.61
C HIS A 486 -14.16 2.77 8.36
N GLU A 487 -14.07 3.56 7.28
CA GLU A 487 -12.93 4.44 7.00
C GLU A 487 -13.32 5.87 7.35
N VAL A 488 -12.68 6.41 8.38
CA VAL A 488 -13.11 7.67 8.99
C VAL A 488 -12.10 8.79 8.85
N ALA A 489 -12.59 10.02 8.69
CA ALA A 489 -11.80 11.23 8.81
C ALA A 489 -12.48 12.18 9.82
N VAL A 490 -11.71 12.62 10.83
CA VAL A 490 -12.17 13.54 11.87
C VAL A 490 -11.68 14.95 11.50
N ASP A 491 -12.58 15.96 11.56
CA ASP A 491 -12.22 17.35 11.27
C ASP A 491 -11.24 17.92 12.32
N ASP A 492 -10.59 19.04 11.99
CA ASP A 492 -9.54 19.59 12.85
C ASP A 492 -10.01 19.98 14.25
N ASP A 493 -11.24 20.38 14.38
CA ASP A 493 -11.84 20.76 15.66
C ASP A 493 -12.57 19.60 16.37
N ALA A 494 -12.51 18.38 15.83
CA ALA A 494 -13.19 17.18 16.32
C ALA A 494 -14.71 17.38 16.53
N ARG A 495 -15.36 18.14 15.62
CA ARG A 495 -16.81 18.39 15.65
C ARG A 495 -17.57 17.42 14.77
N PHE A 496 -16.99 17.08 13.62
CA PHE A 496 -17.60 16.25 12.60
C PHE A 496 -16.66 15.11 12.18
N ILE A 497 -17.28 14.01 11.80
CA ILE A 497 -16.64 12.80 11.34
C ILE A 497 -17.24 12.49 9.97
N LEU A 498 -16.40 12.40 8.96
CA LEU A 498 -16.75 11.73 7.71
C LEU A 498 -16.57 10.24 7.91
N ASP A 499 -17.60 9.46 7.64
CA ASP A 499 -17.61 8.02 7.76
C ASP A 499 -17.95 7.40 6.39
N ASN A 500 -16.94 6.78 5.74
CA ASN A 500 -17.11 5.92 4.58
C ASN A 500 -17.22 4.48 5.10
N TYR A 501 -18.31 3.79 4.85
CA TYR A 501 -18.49 2.44 5.35
C TYR A 501 -19.01 1.47 4.29
N SER A 502 -18.53 0.25 4.38
CA SER A 502 -18.97 -0.85 3.52
C SER A 502 -18.61 -2.21 4.11
N ARG A 503 -19.17 -3.24 3.49
CA ARG A 503 -18.63 -4.61 3.51
C ARG A 503 -18.31 -5.00 2.08
N ILE A 504 -17.57 -6.10 1.92
CA ILE A 504 -17.27 -6.66 0.59
C ILE A 504 -18.55 -7.00 -0.19
N ASP A 505 -19.65 -7.28 0.50
CA ASP A 505 -20.96 -7.70 -0.01
C ASP A 505 -22.03 -6.58 0.02
N THR A 506 -21.63 -5.32 0.14
CA THR A 506 -22.55 -4.18 0.17
C THR A 506 -22.07 -3.03 -0.71
N VAL A 507 -23.02 -2.21 -1.17
CA VAL A 507 -22.70 -0.94 -1.82
C VAL A 507 -22.08 0.01 -0.79
N PRO A 508 -20.90 0.63 -1.08
CA PRO A 508 -20.29 1.60 -0.17
C PRO A 508 -21.15 2.85 0.03
N MET A 509 -21.15 3.35 1.26
CA MET A 509 -21.92 4.51 1.72
C MET A 509 -20.99 5.54 2.37
N ALA A 510 -21.37 6.81 2.33
CA ALA A 510 -20.69 7.89 3.03
C ALA A 510 -21.67 8.78 3.76
N VAL A 511 -21.38 9.09 5.03
CA VAL A 511 -22.21 9.96 5.90
C VAL A 511 -21.32 10.94 6.67
N VAL A 512 -21.94 11.97 7.22
CA VAL A 512 -21.33 12.83 8.25
C VAL A 512 -21.97 12.53 9.60
N LEU A 513 -21.14 12.29 10.60
CA LEU A 513 -21.54 12.14 12.00
C LEU A 513 -21.08 13.36 12.81
N ASP A 514 -21.74 13.62 13.93
CA ASP A 514 -21.22 14.51 14.97
C ASP A 514 -20.19 13.76 15.85
N ASN A 515 -19.52 14.47 16.75
CA ASN A 515 -18.53 13.90 17.66
C ASN A 515 -19.12 13.01 18.78
N LYS A 516 -20.42 12.78 18.76
CA LYS A 516 -21.14 11.83 19.63
C LYS A 516 -21.60 10.59 18.85
N GLY A 517 -21.34 10.54 17.54
CA GLY A 517 -21.73 9.45 16.66
C GLY A 517 -23.18 9.54 16.15
N ASN A 518 -23.84 10.70 16.27
CA ASN A 518 -25.16 10.89 15.67
C ASN A 518 -25.01 11.28 14.20
N LYS A 519 -25.81 10.67 13.32
CA LYS A 519 -25.82 11.02 11.91
C LYS A 519 -26.33 12.45 11.71
N VAL A 520 -25.52 13.29 11.11
CA VAL A 520 -25.83 14.67 10.73
C VAL A 520 -26.50 14.70 9.38
N MET A 521 -25.94 13.98 8.39
CA MET A 521 -26.46 13.92 7.03
C MET A 521 -25.86 12.74 6.24
N ASP A 522 -26.59 12.31 5.22
CA ASP A 522 -26.09 11.39 4.19
C ASP A 522 -25.31 12.18 3.13
N LEU A 523 -24.20 11.59 2.63
CA LEU A 523 -23.40 12.19 1.57
C LEU A 523 -23.58 11.46 0.25
N GLN A 524 -23.17 10.19 0.19
CA GLN A 524 -23.15 9.41 -1.05
C GLN A 524 -23.48 7.95 -0.79
N GLU A 525 -24.10 7.35 -1.79
CA GLU A 525 -24.15 5.92 -2.06
C GLU A 525 -23.41 5.68 -3.36
N SER A 526 -22.55 4.66 -3.41
CA SER A 526 -21.76 4.37 -4.62
C SER A 526 -22.63 3.89 -5.76
N ASP A 527 -22.32 4.35 -6.96
CA ASP A 527 -23.08 3.96 -8.18
C ASP A 527 -22.56 2.64 -8.75
N PHE A 528 -23.29 1.56 -8.48
CA PHE A 528 -23.04 0.22 -9.02
C PHE A 528 -23.94 -0.13 -10.22
N SER A 529 -24.69 0.83 -10.75
CA SER A 529 -25.65 0.59 -11.82
C SER A 529 -25.03 -0.11 -13.04
N GLN A 530 -23.85 0.32 -13.46
CA GLN A 530 -23.13 -0.26 -14.59
C GLN A 530 -22.55 -1.65 -14.26
N LEU A 531 -22.10 -1.89 -13.03
CA LEU A 531 -21.67 -3.22 -12.59
C LEU A 531 -22.85 -4.20 -12.62
N PHE A 532 -23.99 -3.84 -12.04
CA PHE A 532 -25.18 -4.69 -11.99
C PHE A 532 -25.75 -4.92 -13.40
N ALA A 533 -25.75 -3.91 -14.27
CA ALA A 533 -26.15 -4.06 -15.67
C ALA A 533 -25.28 -5.04 -16.46
N ASN A 534 -24.02 -5.23 -16.05
CA ASN A 534 -23.09 -6.23 -16.60
C ASN A 534 -23.11 -7.58 -15.87
N GLY A 535 -24.07 -7.77 -14.96
CA GLY A 535 -24.32 -9.04 -14.29
C GLY A 535 -23.56 -9.24 -12.98
N TYR A 536 -22.83 -8.22 -12.46
CA TYR A 536 -22.12 -8.31 -11.21
C TYR A 536 -23.04 -8.75 -10.07
N LYS A 537 -22.54 -9.67 -9.26
CA LYS A 537 -23.15 -10.11 -8.00
C LYS A 537 -22.11 -10.05 -6.91
N PHE A 538 -22.52 -9.63 -5.72
CA PHE A 538 -21.64 -9.61 -4.56
C PHE A 538 -21.16 -11.03 -4.19
N PRO A 539 -19.93 -11.14 -3.68
CA PRO A 539 -19.44 -12.39 -3.10
C PRO A 539 -20.17 -12.71 -1.79
N GLU A 540 -20.00 -13.94 -1.32
CA GLU A 540 -20.60 -14.42 -0.08
C GLU A 540 -19.59 -14.48 1.06
N LEU A 541 -19.95 -13.91 2.20
CA LEU A 541 -19.17 -14.06 3.44
C LEU A 541 -19.41 -15.43 4.05
N PHE A 542 -18.36 -16.03 4.59
CA PHE A 542 -18.47 -17.29 5.33
C PHE A 542 -17.58 -17.33 6.56
N THR A 543 -17.91 -18.20 7.50
CA THR A 543 -17.06 -18.52 8.65
C THR A 543 -16.87 -20.03 8.71
N VAL A 544 -15.64 -20.46 8.97
CA VAL A 544 -15.25 -21.87 9.16
C VAL A 544 -14.38 -21.98 10.40
N LYS A 545 -14.17 -23.20 10.90
CA LYS A 545 -13.21 -23.46 11.97
C LYS A 545 -11.82 -23.69 11.38
N ALA A 546 -10.80 -23.21 12.08
CA ALA A 546 -9.41 -23.59 11.84
C ALA A 546 -9.20 -25.09 12.07
N ALA A 547 -8.04 -25.61 11.69
CA ALA A 547 -7.71 -27.04 11.89
C ALA A 547 -7.68 -27.48 13.37
N ASP A 548 -7.71 -26.55 14.33
CA ASP A 548 -7.88 -26.88 15.75
C ASP A 548 -9.35 -27.19 16.14
N GLY A 549 -10.29 -26.98 15.22
CA GLY A 549 -11.72 -27.18 15.45
C GLY A 549 -12.41 -26.14 16.35
N VAL A 550 -11.68 -25.11 16.81
CA VAL A 550 -12.15 -24.11 17.79
C VAL A 550 -12.13 -22.69 17.23
N THR A 551 -11.00 -22.26 16.66
CA THR A 551 -10.79 -20.90 16.20
C THR A 551 -11.62 -20.60 14.96
N ASP A 552 -12.39 -19.50 15.00
CA ASP A 552 -13.15 -19.02 13.84
C ASP A 552 -12.23 -18.32 12.84
N LEU A 553 -12.33 -18.73 11.57
CA LEU A 553 -11.72 -18.13 10.41
C LEU A 553 -12.82 -17.51 9.53
N TYR A 554 -12.56 -16.33 9.05
CA TYR A 554 -13.48 -15.55 8.23
C TYR A 554 -12.98 -15.52 6.79
N GLY A 555 -13.90 -15.69 5.83
CA GLY A 555 -13.53 -15.72 4.42
C GLY A 555 -14.61 -15.17 3.51
N VAL A 556 -14.25 -15.06 2.24
CA VAL A 556 -15.09 -14.58 1.15
C VAL A 556 -15.08 -15.62 0.03
N MET A 557 -16.27 -15.96 -0.45
CA MET A 557 -16.49 -16.89 -1.57
C MET A 557 -17.00 -16.12 -2.78
N TYR A 558 -16.24 -16.17 -3.86
CA TYR A 558 -16.58 -15.59 -5.15
C TYR A 558 -17.09 -16.69 -6.08
N LYS A 559 -18.25 -16.46 -6.67
CA LYS A 559 -18.88 -17.40 -7.62
C LYS A 559 -19.00 -16.76 -9.00
N PRO A 560 -19.09 -17.56 -10.08
CA PRO A 560 -19.48 -17.01 -11.38
C PRO A 560 -20.78 -16.20 -11.28
N PHE A 561 -20.89 -15.10 -11.99
CA PHE A 561 -22.11 -14.26 -11.94
C PHE A 561 -23.33 -14.97 -12.55
N ASP A 562 -23.11 -15.94 -13.44
CA ASP A 562 -24.10 -16.88 -13.98
C ASP A 562 -24.17 -18.20 -13.18
N PHE A 563 -23.74 -18.19 -11.92
CA PHE A 563 -23.68 -19.35 -11.04
C PHE A 563 -25.00 -20.16 -11.07
N ASP A 564 -24.85 -21.46 -11.27
CA ASP A 564 -25.92 -22.45 -11.27
C ASP A 564 -25.65 -23.48 -10.17
N SER A 565 -26.48 -23.49 -9.14
CA SER A 565 -26.35 -24.41 -7.99
C SER A 565 -26.52 -25.90 -8.32
N THR A 566 -26.99 -26.23 -9.54
CA THR A 566 -27.10 -27.61 -10.01
C THR A 566 -25.81 -28.15 -10.63
N LYS A 567 -24.85 -27.25 -10.94
CA LYS A 567 -23.54 -27.60 -11.47
C LYS A 567 -22.53 -27.76 -10.35
N VAL A 568 -21.43 -28.43 -10.67
CA VAL A 568 -20.30 -28.62 -9.76
C VAL A 568 -19.10 -27.88 -10.32
N TYR A 569 -18.43 -27.09 -9.47
CA TYR A 569 -17.32 -26.21 -9.84
C TYR A 569 -16.03 -26.61 -9.14
N PRO A 570 -14.89 -26.55 -9.83
CA PRO A 570 -13.60 -26.58 -9.17
C PRO A 570 -13.47 -25.40 -8.19
N ILE A 571 -12.74 -25.60 -7.09
CA ILE A 571 -12.47 -24.56 -6.10
C ILE A 571 -11.02 -24.11 -6.18
N ILE A 572 -10.79 -22.79 -6.17
CA ILE A 572 -9.46 -22.18 -6.14
C ILE A 572 -9.34 -21.36 -4.85
N ASP A 573 -8.29 -21.62 -4.10
CA ASP A 573 -7.92 -20.87 -2.91
C ASP A 573 -6.91 -19.78 -3.28
N TYR A 574 -7.31 -18.51 -3.16
CA TYR A 574 -6.42 -17.36 -3.32
C TYR A 574 -5.78 -17.01 -1.98
N VAL A 575 -4.46 -17.12 -1.90
CA VAL A 575 -3.74 -17.11 -0.62
C VAL A 575 -2.66 -16.03 -0.55
N TYR A 576 -2.49 -15.52 0.64
CA TYR A 576 -1.30 -14.77 1.05
C TYR A 576 -1.00 -15.07 2.53
N PRO A 577 -0.01 -15.90 2.84
CA PRO A 577 0.42 -16.11 4.21
C PRO A 577 1.45 -15.03 4.55
N GLY A 578 1.15 -14.31 5.53
CA GLY A 578 2.09 -13.38 6.13
C GLY A 578 1.44 -12.91 7.42
N PRO A 579 2.16 -12.86 8.53
CA PRO A 579 1.55 -12.41 9.78
C PRO A 579 1.05 -10.97 9.75
N GLN A 580 1.42 -10.20 8.71
CA GLN A 580 0.99 -8.81 8.54
C GLN A 580 -0.37 -8.67 7.85
N VAL A 581 -0.88 -9.71 7.16
CA VAL A 581 -2.11 -9.61 6.37
C VAL A 581 -2.70 -10.99 6.08
N GLU A 582 -3.99 -11.05 5.84
CA GLU A 582 -4.71 -12.16 5.22
C GLU A 582 -5.16 -11.76 3.81
N ALA A 583 -5.33 -12.73 2.90
CA ALA A 583 -5.78 -12.46 1.53
C ALA A 583 -7.28 -12.10 1.44
N VAL A 584 -7.87 -11.63 2.53
CA VAL A 584 -9.30 -11.35 2.65
C VAL A 584 -9.56 -9.85 2.62
N TYR A 585 -10.46 -9.42 1.74
CA TYR A 585 -10.94 -8.04 1.72
C TYR A 585 -12.19 -7.91 2.60
N TYR A 586 -12.15 -7.01 3.58
CA TYR A 586 -13.28 -6.78 4.48
C TYR A 586 -14.20 -5.65 4.00
N PRO A 587 -13.70 -4.45 3.62
CA PRO A 587 -14.50 -3.45 2.91
C PRO A 587 -14.59 -3.80 1.42
N PHE A 588 -15.55 -3.23 0.73
CA PHE A 588 -15.56 -3.23 -0.72
C PHE A 588 -14.44 -2.34 -1.26
N THR A 589 -13.60 -2.89 -2.12
CA THR A 589 -12.51 -2.17 -2.78
C THR A 589 -12.45 -2.51 -4.27
N ARG A 590 -11.81 -1.65 -5.08
CA ARG A 590 -11.54 -2.00 -6.49
C ARG A 590 -10.67 -3.25 -6.64
N MET A 591 -9.84 -3.55 -5.64
CA MET A 591 -8.95 -4.71 -5.67
C MET A 591 -9.69 -6.03 -5.46
N SER A 592 -10.80 -6.02 -4.71
CA SER A 592 -11.62 -7.22 -4.49
C SER A 592 -12.17 -7.82 -5.79
N VAL A 593 -12.44 -6.96 -6.77
CA VAL A 593 -12.96 -7.37 -8.10
C VAL A 593 -11.95 -8.21 -8.91
N ARG A 594 -10.66 -8.21 -8.59
CA ARG A 594 -9.69 -9.10 -9.25
C ARG A 594 -9.92 -10.57 -8.94
N THR A 595 -10.30 -10.88 -7.72
CA THR A 595 -10.63 -12.24 -7.29
C THR A 595 -11.97 -12.67 -7.91
N ASP A 596 -12.94 -11.77 -7.96
CA ASP A 596 -14.21 -11.96 -8.70
C ASP A 596 -13.95 -12.32 -10.17
N ARG A 597 -12.99 -11.67 -10.83
CA ARG A 597 -12.68 -11.92 -12.24
C ARG A 597 -12.22 -13.36 -12.49
N LEU A 598 -11.43 -13.94 -11.59
CA LEU A 598 -11.00 -15.33 -11.71
C LEU A 598 -12.20 -16.29 -11.58
N ALA A 599 -13.15 -15.96 -10.70
CA ALA A 599 -14.38 -16.75 -10.59
C ALA A 599 -15.19 -16.75 -11.89
N GLN A 600 -15.17 -15.63 -12.67
CA GLN A 600 -15.88 -15.55 -13.96
C GLN A 600 -15.31 -16.50 -15.02
N ALA A 601 -14.12 -17.06 -14.83
CA ALA A 601 -13.56 -18.12 -15.66
C ALA A 601 -14.08 -19.53 -15.32
N GLY A 602 -15.17 -19.62 -14.52
CA GLY A 602 -15.89 -20.88 -14.25
C GLY A 602 -15.43 -21.61 -12.99
N PHE A 603 -14.95 -20.88 -11.98
CA PHE A 603 -14.48 -21.43 -10.72
C PHE A 603 -15.26 -20.88 -9.52
N VAL A 604 -15.34 -21.63 -8.46
CA VAL A 604 -15.55 -21.06 -7.12
C VAL A 604 -14.18 -20.63 -6.61
N VAL A 605 -14.03 -19.36 -6.28
CA VAL A 605 -12.78 -18.83 -5.72
C VAL A 605 -13.02 -18.41 -4.28
N ILE A 606 -12.13 -18.78 -3.38
CA ILE A 606 -12.20 -18.35 -1.99
C ILE A 606 -10.94 -17.57 -1.60
N SER A 607 -11.10 -16.72 -0.63
CA SER A 607 -10.01 -16.27 0.23
C SER A 607 -10.47 -16.41 1.67
N VAL A 608 -9.61 -16.92 2.53
CA VAL A 608 -9.92 -17.18 3.94
C VAL A 608 -8.74 -16.83 4.82
N GLY A 609 -9.01 -16.31 6.00
CA GLY A 609 -8.01 -16.06 7.02
C GLY A 609 -7.43 -17.37 7.59
N GLN A 610 -6.28 -17.26 8.22
CA GLN A 610 -5.59 -18.37 8.89
C GLN A 610 -5.03 -17.93 10.24
N ARG A 611 -4.88 -18.84 11.16
CA ARG A 611 -4.12 -18.53 12.40
C ARG A 611 -2.69 -18.12 12.03
N GLY A 612 -2.19 -17.08 12.69
CA GLY A 612 -0.92 -16.45 12.32
C GLY A 612 -1.04 -15.40 11.22
N GLY A 613 -2.27 -15.05 10.83
CA GLY A 613 -2.54 -14.03 9.81
C GLY A 613 -2.55 -12.60 10.36
N HIS A 614 -3.67 -11.93 10.29
CA HIS A 614 -3.79 -10.49 10.52
C HIS A 614 -3.46 -10.04 11.96
N PRO A 615 -2.70 -8.92 12.16
CA PRO A 615 -2.32 -8.42 13.49
C PRO A 615 -3.47 -7.88 14.33
N SER A 616 -4.61 -7.54 13.72
CA SER A 616 -5.79 -7.00 14.42
C SER A 616 -6.60 -8.02 15.24
N ARG A 617 -6.08 -9.22 15.38
CA ARG A 617 -6.56 -10.24 16.34
C ARG A 617 -5.69 -10.25 17.61
N SER A 618 -5.90 -11.19 18.50
CA SER A 618 -5.05 -11.35 19.69
C SER A 618 -3.60 -11.67 19.29
N LYS A 619 -2.65 -11.35 20.17
CA LYS A 619 -1.24 -11.69 19.99
C LYS A 619 -1.04 -13.21 19.78
N TRP A 620 -1.82 -14.04 20.42
CA TRP A 620 -1.83 -15.51 20.25
C TRP A 620 -2.20 -15.92 18.83
N TYR A 621 -3.23 -15.30 18.28
CA TYR A 621 -3.66 -15.58 16.92
C TYR A 621 -2.58 -15.11 15.93
N HIS A 622 -2.13 -13.89 16.08
CA HIS A 622 -1.15 -13.26 15.18
C HIS A 622 0.20 -14.01 15.15
N ASN A 623 0.69 -14.45 16.32
CA ASN A 623 2.00 -15.11 16.42
C ASN A 623 1.93 -16.64 16.27
N TYR A 624 0.80 -17.21 15.90
CA TYR A 624 0.65 -18.65 15.75
C TYR A 624 1.69 -19.27 14.80
N GLY A 625 2.04 -18.57 13.72
CA GLY A 625 3.02 -19.00 12.72
C GLY A 625 4.48 -18.72 13.09
N TYR A 626 4.74 -18.08 14.23
CA TYR A 626 6.10 -17.68 14.63
C TYR A 626 6.97 -18.93 14.87
N GLY A 627 8.11 -19.01 14.16
CA GLY A 627 8.99 -20.18 14.15
C GLY A 627 8.57 -21.31 13.19
N ASN A 628 7.46 -21.16 12.46
CA ASN A 628 6.95 -22.18 11.52
C ASN A 628 6.37 -21.54 10.23
N MET A 629 7.07 -20.59 9.64
CA MET A 629 6.52 -19.74 8.55
C MET A 629 6.02 -20.53 7.32
N ARG A 630 6.64 -21.67 6.96
CA ARG A 630 6.23 -22.43 5.79
C ARG A 630 4.90 -23.17 5.97
N ASP A 631 4.73 -23.83 7.11
CA ASP A 631 3.69 -24.87 7.23
C ASP A 631 2.46 -24.43 8.06
N TYR A 632 2.56 -23.33 8.84
CA TYR A 632 1.52 -22.92 9.79
C TYR A 632 0.12 -22.70 9.18
N PRO A 633 -0.02 -22.11 7.94
CA PRO A 633 -1.35 -21.81 7.40
C PRO A 633 -2.00 -22.99 6.69
N LEU A 634 -1.21 -23.99 6.26
CA LEU A 634 -1.63 -24.99 5.28
C LEU A 634 -2.80 -25.87 5.76
N ALA A 635 -2.75 -26.26 7.03
CA ALA A 635 -3.80 -27.11 7.60
C ALA A 635 -5.14 -26.35 7.76
N ASP A 636 -5.08 -25.06 8.10
CA ASP A 636 -6.27 -24.23 8.25
C ASP A 636 -6.99 -24.06 6.90
N HIS A 637 -6.24 -23.78 5.82
CA HIS A 637 -6.81 -23.65 4.46
C HIS A 637 -7.39 -24.98 3.94
N LYS A 638 -6.65 -26.08 4.10
CA LYS A 638 -7.16 -27.39 3.73
C LYS A 638 -8.48 -27.70 4.46
N TYR A 639 -8.52 -27.48 5.77
CA TYR A 639 -9.71 -27.75 6.59
C TYR A 639 -10.88 -26.82 6.25
N ALA A 640 -10.61 -25.56 5.91
CA ALA A 640 -11.61 -24.62 5.44
C ALA A 640 -12.29 -25.11 4.14
N ILE A 641 -11.50 -25.54 3.15
CA ILE A 641 -12.02 -26.08 1.89
C ILE A 641 -12.87 -27.33 2.13
N GLU A 642 -12.43 -28.26 2.97
CA GLU A 642 -13.17 -29.47 3.34
C GLU A 642 -14.53 -29.12 3.97
N GLN A 643 -14.58 -28.14 4.88
CA GLN A 643 -15.82 -27.68 5.48
C GLN A 643 -16.77 -27.05 4.47
N LEU A 644 -16.25 -26.26 3.55
CA LEU A 644 -17.06 -25.62 2.49
C LEU A 644 -17.62 -26.67 1.53
N ALA A 645 -16.82 -27.65 1.10
CA ALA A 645 -17.29 -28.73 0.25
C ALA A 645 -18.36 -29.60 0.94
N ASN A 646 -18.26 -29.84 2.25
CA ASN A 646 -19.29 -30.52 3.03
C ASN A 646 -20.60 -29.71 3.16
N ARG A 647 -20.54 -28.37 3.13
CA ARG A 647 -21.71 -27.47 3.18
C ARG A 647 -22.39 -27.28 1.83
N HIS A 648 -21.58 -27.31 0.74
CA HIS A 648 -21.99 -26.91 -0.59
C HIS A 648 -21.71 -27.96 -1.63
N SER A 649 -22.76 -28.68 -2.08
CA SER A 649 -22.66 -29.74 -3.07
C SER A 649 -22.18 -29.29 -4.45
N PHE A 650 -22.15 -27.98 -4.71
CA PHE A 650 -21.60 -27.40 -5.94
C PHE A 650 -20.07 -27.27 -5.94
N ILE A 651 -19.35 -27.58 -4.85
CA ILE A 651 -17.89 -27.56 -4.78
C ILE A 651 -17.33 -28.97 -5.08
N ASP A 652 -16.45 -29.06 -6.07
CA ASP A 652 -15.72 -30.29 -6.41
C ASP A 652 -14.44 -30.40 -5.58
N ILE A 653 -14.49 -31.15 -4.49
CA ILE A 653 -13.35 -31.37 -3.60
C ILE A 653 -12.20 -32.16 -4.26
N GLU A 654 -12.45 -32.85 -5.39
CA GLU A 654 -11.43 -33.53 -6.17
C GLU A 654 -10.71 -32.60 -7.15
N LYS A 655 -11.15 -31.36 -7.27
CA LYS A 655 -10.61 -30.34 -8.19
C LYS A 655 -10.23 -29.06 -7.45
N VAL A 656 -9.25 -29.17 -6.57
CA VAL A 656 -8.78 -28.06 -5.73
C VAL A 656 -7.54 -27.42 -6.36
N GLY A 657 -7.63 -26.12 -6.62
CA GLY A 657 -6.54 -25.25 -7.02
C GLY A 657 -6.09 -24.32 -5.90
N ILE A 658 -4.86 -23.81 -6.00
CA ILE A 658 -4.33 -22.79 -5.09
C ILE A 658 -3.44 -21.81 -5.85
N HIS A 659 -3.53 -20.55 -5.52
CA HIS A 659 -2.68 -19.55 -6.14
C HIS A 659 -2.45 -18.32 -5.24
N GLY A 660 -1.25 -17.72 -5.40
CA GLY A 660 -0.90 -16.48 -4.73
C GLY A 660 0.39 -15.90 -5.25
N HIS A 661 0.66 -14.68 -4.83
CA HIS A 661 1.82 -13.90 -5.24
C HIS A 661 2.73 -13.63 -4.03
N SER A 662 4.06 -13.58 -4.23
CA SER A 662 5.02 -13.30 -3.15
C SER A 662 4.94 -14.38 -2.05
N GLY A 663 4.64 -14.00 -0.80
CA GLY A 663 4.32 -14.96 0.25
C GLY A 663 3.22 -15.96 -0.16
N GLY A 664 2.24 -15.53 -0.99
CA GLY A 664 1.23 -16.42 -1.57
C GLY A 664 1.80 -17.44 -2.55
N GLY A 665 2.81 -17.07 -3.32
CA GLY A 665 3.57 -18.02 -4.16
C GLY A 665 4.34 -19.03 -3.32
N PHE A 666 4.97 -18.60 -2.24
CA PHE A 666 5.61 -19.48 -1.26
C PHE A 666 4.62 -20.50 -0.70
N MET A 667 3.46 -20.03 -0.23
CA MET A 667 2.41 -20.90 0.31
C MET A 667 1.82 -21.85 -0.74
N SER A 668 1.56 -21.39 -1.96
CA SER A 668 0.98 -22.21 -3.02
C SER A 668 1.88 -23.41 -3.36
N THR A 669 3.20 -23.19 -3.46
CA THR A 669 4.16 -24.26 -3.66
C THR A 669 4.26 -25.19 -2.45
N ALA A 670 4.26 -24.62 -1.22
CA ALA A 670 4.27 -25.42 0.00
C ALA A 670 3.03 -26.32 0.10
N ALA A 671 1.85 -25.78 -0.20
CA ALA A 671 0.57 -26.50 -0.13
C ALA A 671 0.51 -27.70 -1.07
N ILE A 672 0.85 -27.50 -2.36
CA ILE A 672 0.78 -28.61 -3.34
C ILE A 672 1.87 -29.68 -3.09
N CYS A 673 2.98 -29.33 -2.45
CA CYS A 673 4.00 -30.29 -2.05
C CYS A 673 3.68 -30.98 -0.73
N GLN A 674 3.08 -30.27 0.23
CA GLN A 674 2.80 -30.85 1.56
C GLN A 674 1.50 -31.66 1.59
N TYR A 675 0.49 -31.26 0.78
CA TYR A 675 -0.77 -31.96 0.60
C TYR A 675 -0.99 -32.35 -0.88
N PRO A 676 -0.10 -33.21 -1.47
CA PRO A 676 -0.07 -33.46 -2.92
C PRO A 676 -1.28 -34.24 -3.45
N ASP A 677 -2.02 -34.90 -2.58
CA ASP A 677 -3.27 -35.60 -2.93
C ASP A 677 -4.50 -34.71 -2.80
N PHE A 678 -4.38 -33.55 -2.15
CA PHE A 678 -5.46 -32.60 -1.98
C PHE A 678 -5.41 -31.46 -3.01
N PHE A 679 -4.33 -30.69 -3.06
CA PHE A 679 -4.15 -29.64 -4.06
C PHE A 679 -3.68 -30.24 -5.39
N LYS A 680 -4.51 -30.10 -6.44
CA LYS A 680 -4.25 -30.67 -7.77
C LYS A 680 -3.46 -29.74 -8.67
N VAL A 681 -3.70 -28.43 -8.55
CA VAL A 681 -3.07 -27.40 -9.38
C VAL A 681 -2.62 -26.23 -8.52
N ALA A 682 -1.38 -25.78 -8.71
CA ALA A 682 -0.88 -24.56 -8.09
C ALA A 682 -0.28 -23.60 -9.12
N VAL A 683 -0.60 -22.31 -8.99
CA VAL A 683 0.10 -21.24 -9.71
C VAL A 683 0.82 -20.35 -8.70
N SER A 684 2.12 -20.43 -8.70
CA SER A 684 2.99 -19.83 -7.70
C SER A 684 3.76 -18.67 -8.30
N CYS A 685 3.46 -17.44 -7.86
CA CYS A 685 3.96 -16.21 -8.46
C CYS A 685 4.97 -15.52 -7.56
N ALA A 686 6.18 -15.25 -8.07
CA ALA A 686 7.25 -14.50 -7.41
C ALA A 686 7.48 -14.93 -5.94
N GLY A 687 7.43 -16.25 -5.67
CA GLY A 687 7.42 -16.77 -4.32
C GLY A 687 8.80 -16.73 -3.67
N ASN A 688 8.83 -16.32 -2.40
CA ASN A 688 10.03 -16.37 -1.55
C ASN A 688 10.24 -17.78 -0.99
N HIS A 689 10.49 -18.73 -1.91
CA HIS A 689 10.52 -20.17 -1.64
C HIS A 689 11.61 -20.62 -0.67
N ASP A 690 12.64 -19.81 -0.52
CA ASP A 690 13.71 -20.00 0.44
C ASP A 690 13.93 -18.70 1.20
N ASN A 691 13.24 -18.55 2.32
CA ASN A 691 13.32 -17.35 3.12
C ASN A 691 14.68 -17.16 3.82
N ASN A 692 15.62 -18.10 3.70
CA ASN A 692 17.00 -17.92 4.14
C ASN A 692 17.85 -17.06 3.17
N ILE A 693 17.31 -16.80 1.95
CA ILE A 693 17.90 -15.89 0.97
C ILE A 693 16.98 -14.74 0.57
N TYR A 694 15.91 -14.51 1.35
CA TYR A 694 15.00 -13.39 1.17
C TYR A 694 15.38 -12.23 2.11
N ASN A 695 14.71 -11.10 1.96
CA ASN A 695 14.97 -9.90 2.74
C ASN A 695 14.87 -10.16 4.25
N ARG A 696 15.94 -9.77 5.00
CA ARG A 696 16.04 -9.94 6.44
C ARG A 696 14.83 -9.42 7.19
N TRP A 697 14.41 -8.18 6.87
CA TRP A 697 13.33 -7.52 7.60
C TRP A 697 12.05 -8.34 7.63
N TRP A 698 11.63 -8.84 6.47
CA TRP A 698 10.43 -9.66 6.39
C TRP A 698 10.64 -11.03 7.05
N SER A 699 11.74 -11.68 6.71
CA SER A 699 11.99 -13.06 7.13
C SER A 699 12.22 -13.17 8.63
N GLU A 700 13.08 -12.33 9.22
CA GLU A 700 13.38 -12.37 10.66
C GLU A 700 12.21 -11.88 11.50
N THR A 701 11.45 -10.88 11.04
CA THR A 701 10.28 -10.36 11.75
C THR A 701 9.18 -11.42 11.86
N HIS A 702 8.87 -12.09 10.76
CA HIS A 702 7.71 -12.97 10.72
C HIS A 702 8.01 -14.42 11.12
N HIS A 703 9.21 -14.91 10.91
CA HIS A 703 9.63 -16.22 11.40
C HIS A 703 10.18 -16.16 12.81
N GLY A 704 10.88 -15.09 13.13
CA GLY A 704 11.67 -14.94 14.33
C GLY A 704 13.13 -15.32 14.13
N VAL A 705 13.98 -14.58 14.82
CA VAL A 705 15.41 -14.80 14.92
C VAL A 705 15.76 -14.95 16.39
N LYS A 706 16.72 -15.82 16.71
CA LYS A 706 17.14 -16.01 18.07
C LYS A 706 18.49 -15.37 18.30
N GLU A 707 18.53 -14.35 19.16
CA GLU A 707 19.77 -13.76 19.63
C GLU A 707 20.49 -14.74 20.58
N GLN A 708 21.78 -14.93 20.35
CA GLN A 708 22.67 -15.72 21.19
C GLN A 708 23.89 -14.89 21.53
N VAL A 709 24.20 -14.80 22.83
CA VAL A 709 25.36 -14.11 23.31
C VAL A 709 26.36 -15.17 23.81
N SER A 710 27.58 -15.14 23.26
CA SER A 710 28.65 -16.06 23.67
C SER A 710 29.17 -15.70 25.07
N GLU A 711 29.94 -16.60 25.67
CA GLU A 711 30.64 -16.33 26.94
C GLU A 711 31.64 -15.14 26.85
N GLN A 712 32.10 -14.84 25.64
CA GLN A 712 33.00 -13.71 25.35
C GLN A 712 32.22 -12.41 25.12
N GLY A 713 30.87 -12.45 25.12
CA GLY A 713 30.00 -11.29 24.87
C GLY A 713 29.67 -11.04 23.40
N ASP A 714 30.10 -11.90 22.48
CA ASP A 714 29.77 -11.78 21.05
C ASP A 714 28.32 -12.16 20.82
N THR A 715 27.57 -11.28 20.17
CA THR A 715 26.18 -11.51 19.79
C THR A 715 26.06 -12.06 18.36
N THR A 716 25.35 -13.16 18.23
CA THR A 716 24.98 -13.76 16.94
C THR A 716 23.48 -13.97 16.86
N PHE A 717 22.98 -14.06 15.63
CA PHE A 717 21.54 -14.29 15.36
C PHE A 717 21.37 -15.62 14.66
N VAL A 718 20.69 -16.55 15.32
CA VAL A 718 20.43 -17.87 14.78
C VAL A 718 19.11 -17.84 14.04
N TYR A 719 19.16 -18.29 12.78
CA TYR A 719 18.06 -18.24 11.85
C TYR A 719 18.01 -19.51 10.98
N LYS A 720 16.87 -20.15 10.87
CA LYS A 720 16.62 -21.25 9.94
C LYS A 720 15.13 -21.38 9.68
N ILE A 721 14.73 -21.18 8.44
CA ILE A 721 13.35 -21.44 7.99
C ILE A 721 13.34 -22.68 7.10
N ALA A 722 12.31 -23.52 7.25
CA ALA A 722 12.00 -24.59 6.33
C ALA A 722 11.66 -24.04 4.93
N THR A 723 12.19 -24.66 3.90
CA THR A 723 12.13 -24.16 2.51
C THR A 723 11.26 -25.04 1.62
N ASN A 724 10.76 -24.50 0.52
CA ASN A 724 10.03 -25.28 -0.48
C ASN A 724 10.93 -26.28 -1.24
N PRO A 725 12.19 -25.97 -1.59
CA PRO A 725 13.11 -26.96 -2.16
C PRO A 725 13.21 -28.27 -1.35
N GLU A 726 13.15 -28.20 -0.01
CA GLU A 726 13.21 -29.39 0.85
C GLU A 726 12.06 -30.38 0.64
N ILE A 727 10.90 -29.90 0.17
CA ILE A 727 9.69 -30.73 -0.02
C ILE A 727 9.29 -30.90 -1.48
N ALA A 728 10.07 -30.36 -2.41
CA ALA A 728 9.79 -30.40 -3.86
C ALA A 728 9.58 -31.82 -4.40
N ALA A 729 10.30 -32.81 -3.85
CA ALA A 729 10.18 -34.23 -4.22
C ALA A 729 8.78 -34.83 -3.96
N LYS A 730 7.95 -34.19 -3.13
CA LYS A 730 6.58 -34.63 -2.81
C LYS A 730 5.56 -34.22 -3.87
N LEU A 731 5.89 -33.32 -4.81
CA LEU A 731 4.95 -32.83 -5.83
C LEU A 731 4.31 -33.99 -6.61
N LYS A 732 2.98 -33.97 -6.74
CA LYS A 732 2.21 -34.93 -7.58
C LYS A 732 1.34 -34.20 -8.63
N GLY A 733 0.77 -33.05 -8.28
CA GLY A 733 -0.10 -32.25 -9.13
C GLY A 733 0.63 -31.36 -10.13
N HIS A 734 -0.09 -30.41 -10.72
CA HIS A 734 0.42 -29.47 -11.71
C HIS A 734 0.87 -28.18 -11.04
N LEU A 735 2.12 -27.79 -11.28
CA LEU A 735 2.72 -26.57 -10.71
C LEU A 735 3.23 -25.67 -11.82
N LEU A 736 2.71 -24.43 -11.86
CA LEU A 736 3.25 -23.34 -12.68
C LEU A 736 4.00 -22.34 -11.77
N LEU A 737 5.30 -22.18 -12.02
CA LEU A 737 6.14 -21.17 -11.37
C LEU A 737 6.23 -19.93 -12.26
N VAL A 738 5.92 -18.74 -11.72
CA VAL A 738 5.97 -17.48 -12.47
C VAL A 738 6.87 -16.48 -11.74
N HIS A 739 7.78 -15.80 -12.47
CA HIS A 739 8.67 -14.80 -11.85
C HIS A 739 9.08 -13.72 -12.84
N GLY A 740 9.30 -12.50 -12.35
CA GLY A 740 9.95 -11.42 -13.10
C GLY A 740 11.48 -11.60 -13.07
N ASP A 741 12.16 -11.45 -14.21
CA ASP A 741 13.60 -11.72 -14.29
C ASP A 741 14.48 -10.68 -13.59
N ILE A 742 13.97 -9.47 -13.38
CA ILE A 742 14.66 -8.39 -12.65
C ILE A 742 13.98 -8.05 -11.31
N ASP A 743 13.33 -9.03 -10.68
CA ASP A 743 12.73 -8.85 -9.35
C ASP A 743 13.84 -8.68 -8.30
N ASN A 744 14.02 -7.45 -7.83
CA ASN A 744 14.99 -7.08 -6.81
C ASN A 744 14.42 -7.12 -5.38
N ASN A 745 13.14 -7.45 -5.21
CA ASN A 745 12.49 -7.70 -3.93
C ASN A 745 12.62 -9.18 -3.55
N VAL A 746 11.88 -10.05 -4.24
CA VAL A 746 12.06 -11.52 -4.13
C VAL A 746 12.96 -11.97 -5.27
N HIS A 747 14.24 -12.11 -5.00
CA HIS A 747 15.23 -12.44 -6.03
C HIS A 747 14.84 -13.73 -6.78
N PRO A 748 14.93 -13.78 -8.14
CA PRO A 748 14.54 -14.94 -8.96
C PRO A 748 15.24 -16.25 -8.57
N GLY A 749 16.37 -16.16 -7.87
CA GLY A 749 17.06 -17.29 -7.26
C GLY A 749 16.18 -18.13 -6.33
N ASN A 750 15.15 -17.52 -5.72
CA ASN A 750 14.15 -18.26 -4.93
C ASN A 750 13.42 -19.31 -5.78
N THR A 751 12.89 -18.91 -6.92
CA THR A 751 12.23 -19.82 -7.87
C THR A 751 13.22 -20.82 -8.47
N MET A 752 14.45 -20.38 -8.82
CA MET A 752 15.46 -21.27 -9.40
C MET A 752 15.91 -22.38 -8.45
N ARG A 753 15.94 -22.16 -7.13
CA ARG A 753 16.19 -23.21 -6.13
C ARG A 753 15.08 -24.26 -6.12
N VAL A 754 13.83 -23.89 -6.29
CA VAL A 754 12.70 -24.85 -6.43
C VAL A 754 12.82 -25.61 -7.73
N VAL A 755 13.12 -24.93 -8.85
CA VAL A 755 13.34 -25.54 -10.16
C VAL A 755 14.45 -26.61 -10.09
N GLU A 756 15.59 -26.28 -9.49
CA GLU A 756 16.69 -27.25 -9.32
C GLU A 756 16.24 -28.48 -8.51
N ALA A 757 15.55 -28.24 -7.37
CA ALA A 757 15.07 -29.33 -6.53
C ALA A 757 14.05 -30.26 -7.25
N LEU A 758 13.13 -29.66 -8.02
CA LEU A 758 12.15 -30.42 -8.83
C LEU A 758 12.83 -31.23 -9.93
N ILE A 759 13.79 -30.66 -10.66
CA ILE A 759 14.56 -31.38 -11.69
C ILE A 759 15.35 -32.54 -11.07
N ARG A 760 16.05 -32.30 -9.95
CA ARG A 760 16.79 -33.37 -9.25
C ARG A 760 15.88 -34.49 -8.73
N ALA A 761 14.64 -34.14 -8.36
CA ALA A 761 13.64 -35.13 -7.95
C ALA A 761 12.89 -35.80 -9.14
N GLY A 762 13.23 -35.48 -10.40
CA GLY A 762 12.56 -36.01 -11.59
C GLY A 762 11.10 -35.57 -11.75
N LYS A 763 10.71 -34.41 -11.16
CA LYS A 763 9.35 -33.91 -11.21
C LYS A 763 9.09 -33.09 -12.47
N ARG A 764 7.86 -33.14 -12.98
CA ARG A 764 7.39 -32.31 -14.09
C ARG A 764 6.71 -31.08 -13.52
N PHE A 765 6.96 -29.91 -14.07
CA PHE A 765 6.40 -28.63 -13.70
C PHE A 765 6.48 -27.68 -14.88
N ASP A 766 5.80 -26.56 -14.82
CA ASP A 766 5.82 -25.49 -15.81
C ASP A 766 6.43 -24.22 -15.22
N MET A 767 7.03 -23.39 -16.09
CA MET A 767 7.65 -22.13 -15.67
C MET A 767 7.39 -21.04 -16.69
N LEU A 768 7.05 -19.83 -16.19
CA LEU A 768 6.89 -18.61 -16.97
C LEU A 768 7.78 -17.50 -16.40
N MET A 769 8.85 -17.16 -17.13
CA MET A 769 9.64 -15.96 -16.82
C MET A 769 9.04 -14.76 -17.55
N LEU A 770 8.88 -13.64 -16.84
CA LEU A 770 8.38 -12.39 -17.38
C LEU A 770 9.54 -11.40 -17.53
N PRO A 771 10.07 -11.20 -18.78
CA PRO A 771 11.24 -10.37 -19.01
C PRO A 771 10.98 -8.89 -18.67
N LYS A 772 11.97 -8.21 -18.08
CA LYS A 772 11.93 -6.82 -17.62
C LYS A 772 10.88 -6.54 -16.55
N GLN A 773 10.34 -7.57 -15.94
CA GLN A 773 9.35 -7.37 -14.87
C GLN A 773 10.03 -7.50 -13.50
N ARG A 774 9.62 -6.58 -12.61
CA ARG A 774 9.93 -6.62 -11.19
C ARG A 774 8.86 -7.43 -10.45
N HIS A 775 8.80 -7.28 -9.15
CA HIS A 775 7.94 -8.07 -8.28
C HIS A 775 6.44 -8.03 -8.64
N ALA A 776 5.91 -6.91 -9.14
CA ALA A 776 4.49 -6.72 -9.44
C ALA A 776 4.09 -7.05 -10.89
N PHE A 777 4.96 -7.58 -11.74
CA PHE A 777 4.74 -7.94 -13.15
C PHE A 777 4.31 -6.79 -14.09
N GLY A 778 4.20 -5.56 -13.61
CA GLY A 778 4.01 -4.34 -14.38
C GLY A 778 2.98 -4.45 -15.52
N ASP A 779 3.39 -4.13 -16.73
CA ASP A 779 2.57 -4.16 -17.95
C ASP A 779 2.29 -5.58 -18.48
N MET A 780 2.92 -6.62 -17.90
CA MET A 780 2.63 -8.02 -18.24
C MET A 780 1.55 -8.67 -17.35
N ASN A 781 0.94 -7.91 -16.42
CA ASN A 781 -0.09 -8.46 -15.52
C ASN A 781 -1.29 -9.06 -16.27
N GLU A 782 -1.74 -8.44 -17.37
CA GLU A 782 -2.88 -8.97 -18.13
C GLU A 782 -2.51 -10.25 -18.90
N TYR A 783 -1.30 -10.32 -19.47
CA TYR A 783 -0.79 -11.53 -20.08
C TYR A 783 -0.69 -12.66 -19.05
N PHE A 784 -0.13 -12.37 -17.89
CA PHE A 784 -0.03 -13.32 -16.77
C PHE A 784 -1.42 -13.80 -16.33
N TYR A 785 -2.41 -12.90 -16.20
CA TYR A 785 -3.76 -13.28 -15.79
C TYR A 785 -4.35 -14.35 -16.71
N TRP A 786 -4.24 -14.19 -18.03
CA TRP A 786 -4.75 -15.19 -18.98
C TRP A 786 -3.97 -16.50 -18.92
N ARG A 787 -2.66 -16.46 -18.67
CA ARG A 787 -1.88 -17.68 -18.43
C ARG A 787 -2.29 -18.41 -17.16
N LEU A 788 -2.68 -17.67 -16.13
CA LEU A 788 -3.25 -18.22 -14.89
C LEU A 788 -4.59 -18.93 -15.17
N VAL A 789 -5.50 -18.25 -15.89
CA VAL A 789 -6.82 -18.81 -16.28
C VAL A 789 -6.64 -20.07 -17.12
N ASP A 790 -5.76 -20.02 -18.13
CA ASP A 790 -5.46 -21.18 -18.98
C ASP A 790 -4.98 -22.38 -18.16
N TYR A 791 -4.09 -22.16 -17.22
CA TYR A 791 -3.50 -23.24 -16.44
C TYR A 791 -4.52 -23.92 -15.54
N PHE A 792 -5.35 -23.16 -14.85
CA PHE A 792 -6.44 -23.72 -14.06
C PHE A 792 -7.52 -24.38 -14.92
N SER A 793 -7.90 -23.76 -16.03
CA SER A 793 -8.93 -24.34 -16.91
C SER A 793 -8.50 -25.66 -17.51
N GLU A 794 -7.25 -25.75 -18.00
CA GLU A 794 -6.70 -26.98 -18.54
C GLU A 794 -6.66 -28.12 -17.52
N HIS A 795 -6.14 -27.86 -16.33
CA HIS A 795 -5.83 -28.91 -15.37
C HIS A 795 -6.97 -29.19 -14.36
N LEU A 796 -7.94 -28.29 -14.18
CA LEU A 796 -9.10 -28.53 -13.33
C LEU A 796 -10.39 -28.79 -14.13
N ARG A 797 -10.56 -28.16 -15.32
CA ARG A 797 -11.76 -28.31 -16.16
C ARG A 797 -11.53 -29.18 -17.36
N GLY A 798 -10.27 -29.38 -17.80
CA GLY A 798 -9.91 -30.14 -18.99
C GLY A 798 -10.04 -29.39 -20.32
N GLU A 799 -10.15 -28.04 -20.27
CA GLU A 799 -10.30 -27.17 -21.42
C GLU A 799 -9.53 -25.86 -21.24
N SER A 800 -9.07 -25.25 -22.35
CA SER A 800 -8.43 -23.93 -22.33
C SER A 800 -8.42 -23.30 -23.73
N GLU A 801 -8.34 -21.96 -23.83
CA GLU A 801 -8.25 -21.22 -25.09
C GLU A 801 -6.82 -21.10 -25.65
N LYS A 802 -5.99 -22.11 -25.56
CA LYS A 802 -4.56 -22.06 -25.99
C LYS A 802 -4.34 -21.66 -27.45
N SER A 803 -5.34 -21.82 -28.30
CA SER A 803 -5.29 -21.50 -29.73
C SER A 803 -5.65 -20.03 -30.04
N VAL A 804 -6.08 -19.27 -29.06
CA VAL A 804 -6.44 -17.84 -29.18
C VAL A 804 -5.29 -16.98 -28.66
N ASP A 805 -4.86 -16.00 -29.44
CA ASP A 805 -3.88 -15.03 -28.99
C ASP A 805 -4.43 -14.20 -27.81
N ILE A 806 -3.61 -14.01 -26.79
CA ILE A 806 -3.92 -13.10 -25.69
C ILE A 806 -3.91 -11.68 -26.26
N PRO A 807 -4.99 -10.90 -26.08
CA PRO A 807 -5.10 -9.55 -26.63
C PRO A 807 -3.92 -8.68 -26.18
N LYS A 808 -3.25 -8.04 -27.11
CA LYS A 808 -2.24 -7.01 -26.82
C LYS A 808 -2.96 -5.75 -26.33
N ARG A 809 -2.50 -5.20 -25.25
CA ARG A 809 -2.89 -3.87 -24.78
C ARG A 809 -1.93 -2.80 -25.27
#